data_2741639eec35034d3be491b253c6be8b
#
_entry.id   2741639eec35034d3be491b253c6be8b
#
_cell.length_a   1.000
_cell.length_b   1.000
_cell.length_c   1.000
_cell.angle_alpha   90.00
_cell.angle_beta   90.00
_cell.angle_gamma   90.00
#
_symmetry.space_group_name_H-M   'P 1'
#
loop_
_entity.id
_entity.type
_entity.pdbx_description
1 polymer ?
#
loop_
_entity_poly.entity_id
_entity_poly.type
_entity_poly.pdbx_seq_one_letter_code
_entity_poly.pdbx_strand_id
1 'polypeptide(L)'
;MKKHVLIIITLIIGLQNYAQIDSKKINHVPMYNPSVVIDISTPSAMGGDDVLWSEDFSDNTTPNIVTEDIAGYGDWKWSDQSPGGQWSANTTIIASETPENGFMLMEADFYNTGPQNGLPEDGTVGENPINASFTIGPIDLSASETEELVLQFYSDYRICCYQPGAGNNDLNVYISTDGVDFQDLEYIEGDTYDTNVQSFSLSQIPLGNHAANVDGVYFKFEWIGTHYYWMIDDLSIIQRPAFDLQMKSSWITMENPAYIEYYSVPESQMPDEMLIGAEVYNYGYNDDTSITLTGEITSTSAGAYIEYELIESDSTALVETDYFDVSMLTVGTYTFTAEVTSSGDDPTPEDNSLSREFEISENVYAIDGLYNSSEWMGTGWPGGDDTADGVRYANFFDIKQSTTLSSITVYLDGNEHPTSLGTFETQAGGEIIAYVCDTTGIFDPLVTTLNPDFGGAIWTSDFYLVTENDVANEMIVIDVPELALNPDAYYVVIEMYSNGLESDILIRDDTSVLQPWFASLVFYPSDQTWYSNPNAASIHLGLNGFENSLSENTLDGITGFPNPTKDYIEITSENILYGKCNVNIYNMLGKLVLSKEFKTFGNKQNINLEKLTAGSYIIEFVNNQATNKQKLIIE
;
A
#
# COMPACT_ATOMS: atom_id res chain seq x y z
N MET A 1 30.46 26.28 -5.31
CA MET A 1 30.61 25.57 -6.61
C MET A 1 31.54 24.35 -6.65
N LYS A 2 32.57 24.19 -5.79
CA LYS A 2 33.46 22.99 -5.83
C LYS A 2 33.18 21.92 -4.77
N LYS A 3 32.35 22.20 -3.77
CA LYS A 3 31.98 21.21 -2.73
C LYS A 3 30.74 20.37 -3.09
N HIS A 4 29.74 20.97 -3.75
CA HIS A 4 28.52 20.28 -4.09
C HIS A 4 28.66 19.26 -5.24
N VAL A 5 29.53 19.52 -6.21
CA VAL A 5 29.86 18.54 -7.27
C VAL A 5 30.57 17.29 -6.72
N LEU A 6 31.24 17.40 -5.56
CA LEU A 6 31.95 16.27 -4.95
C LEU A 6 30.97 15.34 -4.18
N ILE A 7 29.87 15.87 -3.63
CA ILE A 7 28.85 15.09 -2.90
C ILE A 7 28.04 14.26 -3.89
N ILE A 8 27.61 14.84 -5.02
CA ILE A 8 26.89 14.08 -6.08
C ILE A 8 27.78 12.96 -6.66
N ILE A 9 29.09 13.20 -6.82
CA ILE A 9 30.02 12.17 -7.29
C ILE A 9 30.28 11.11 -6.21
N THR A 10 30.24 11.47 -4.94
CA THR A 10 30.43 10.51 -3.83
C THR A 10 29.18 9.67 -3.60
N LEU A 11 28.00 10.24 -3.76
CA LEU A 11 26.74 9.49 -3.76
C LEU A 11 26.67 8.49 -4.93
N ILE A 12 27.07 8.91 -6.14
CA ILE A 12 27.15 8.04 -7.33
C ILE A 12 28.23 6.95 -7.14
N ILE A 13 29.32 7.24 -6.42
CA ILE A 13 30.39 6.25 -6.15
C ILE A 13 30.02 5.34 -4.97
N GLY A 14 29.24 5.81 -4.01
CA GLY A 14 28.66 4.98 -2.94
C GLY A 14 27.69 3.94 -3.50
N LEU A 15 26.80 4.35 -4.41
CA LEU A 15 25.90 3.46 -5.14
C LEU A 15 26.62 2.47 -6.08
N GLN A 16 27.86 2.75 -6.48
CA GLN A 16 28.63 1.83 -7.34
C GLN A 16 29.33 0.70 -6.58
N ASN A 17 29.43 0.76 -5.25
CA ASN A 17 30.05 -0.30 -4.46
C ASN A 17 29.03 -1.30 -3.86
N TYR A 18 27.76 -0.95 -3.79
CA TYR A 18 26.70 -1.90 -3.60
C TYR A 18 26.31 -2.42 -5.00
N ALA A 19 26.55 -3.68 -5.25
CA ALA A 19 26.42 -4.37 -6.52
C ALA A 19 25.46 -3.65 -7.46
N GLN A 20 25.94 -3.29 -8.65
CA GLN A 20 25.06 -2.89 -9.75
C GLN A 20 24.08 -4.01 -10.00
N ILE A 21 23.01 -4.07 -9.21
CA ILE A 21 21.89 -4.92 -9.47
C ILE A 21 21.22 -4.27 -10.68
N ASP A 22 21.34 -4.95 -11.79
CA ASP A 22 20.73 -4.51 -13.03
C ASP A 22 19.21 -4.46 -12.76
N SER A 23 18.66 -3.28 -12.52
CA SER A 23 17.23 -3.04 -12.32
C SER A 23 16.36 -3.59 -13.46
N LYS A 24 16.98 -3.98 -14.58
CA LYS A 24 16.33 -4.69 -15.69
C LYS A 24 16.07 -6.16 -15.42
N LYS A 25 16.52 -6.73 -14.30
CA LYS A 25 16.37 -8.15 -13.99
C LYS A 25 15.37 -8.44 -12.87
N ILE A 26 14.93 -7.44 -12.15
CA ILE A 26 13.80 -7.55 -11.25
C ILE A 26 12.58 -7.13 -12.06
N ASN A 27 11.76 -8.13 -12.41
CA ASN A 27 10.47 -7.85 -12.97
C ASN A 27 9.71 -7.08 -11.90
N HIS A 28 9.17 -5.92 -12.23
CA HIS A 28 8.19 -5.29 -11.37
C HIS A 28 6.93 -6.15 -11.43
N VAL A 29 6.34 -6.45 -10.28
CA VAL A 29 4.95 -6.91 -10.28
C VAL A 29 4.19 -5.79 -10.97
N PRO A 30 3.41 -6.07 -12.00
CA PRO A 30 2.38 -5.12 -12.40
C PRO A 30 1.53 -4.98 -11.15
N MET A 31 1.70 -3.87 -10.44
CA MET A 31 0.91 -3.64 -9.25
C MET A 31 -0.55 -3.65 -9.70
N TYR A 32 -1.33 -4.54 -9.10
CA TYR A 32 -2.67 -4.15 -8.77
C TYR A 32 -2.46 -2.93 -7.87
N ASN A 33 -2.54 -1.76 -8.49
CA ASN A 33 -2.72 -0.53 -7.77
C ASN A 33 -4.22 -0.54 -7.42
N PRO A 34 -4.65 -1.07 -6.27
CA PRO A 34 -5.81 -0.56 -5.67
C PRO A 34 -5.38 0.85 -5.44
N SER A 35 -6.01 1.80 -6.16
CA SER A 35 -5.76 3.21 -6.00
C SER A 35 -5.02 3.44 -4.70
N VAL A 36 -3.72 3.69 -4.76
CA VAL A 36 -3.10 4.41 -3.69
C VAL A 36 -3.94 5.65 -3.68
N VAL A 37 -5.00 5.60 -2.88
CA VAL A 37 -5.45 6.77 -2.20
C VAL A 37 -4.27 7.02 -1.26
N ILE A 38 -3.16 7.53 -1.80
CA ILE A 38 -2.59 8.66 -1.12
C ILE A 38 -3.87 9.42 -0.88
N ASP A 39 -4.28 9.56 0.36
CA ASP A 39 -5.20 10.60 0.72
C ASP A 39 -4.51 11.89 0.25
N ILE A 40 -4.53 12.06 -1.05
CA ILE A 40 -4.55 13.34 -1.65
C ILE A 40 -5.92 13.74 -1.15
N SER A 41 -5.92 14.32 0.05
CA SER A 41 -6.99 15.23 0.47
C SER A 41 -7.43 15.83 -0.83
N THR A 42 -8.58 15.34 -1.34
CA THR A 42 -9.12 15.66 -2.68
C THR A 42 -8.60 17.01 -3.01
N PRO A 43 -7.82 17.24 -4.08
CA PRO A 43 -7.36 18.57 -4.34
C PRO A 43 -8.66 19.38 -4.33
N SER A 44 -8.95 19.97 -3.17
CA SER A 44 -10.06 20.90 -3.05
C SER A 44 -9.71 21.88 -4.09
N ALA A 45 -10.56 22.04 -5.09
CA ALA A 45 -10.40 22.82 -6.31
C ALA A 45 -9.26 23.79 -6.08
N MET A 46 -8.05 23.48 -6.55
CA MET A 46 -6.79 23.97 -5.99
C MET A 46 -6.94 25.44 -5.75
N GLY A 47 -7.02 25.87 -4.49
CA GLY A 47 -7.49 27.20 -4.13
C GLY A 47 -6.47 28.25 -4.54
N GLY A 48 -6.61 28.80 -5.69
CA GLY A 48 -5.72 29.74 -6.31
C GLY A 48 -5.86 29.79 -7.81
N ASP A 49 -6.40 28.72 -8.41
CA ASP A 49 -6.67 28.66 -9.83
C ASP A 49 -7.95 29.43 -10.15
N ASP A 50 -7.86 30.41 -11.03
CA ASP A 50 -9.05 31.06 -11.60
C ASP A 50 -9.70 30.07 -12.59
N VAL A 51 -10.83 29.51 -12.22
CA VAL A 51 -11.64 28.67 -13.11
C VAL A 51 -12.29 29.53 -14.15
N LEU A 52 -11.84 29.42 -15.39
CA LEU A 52 -12.33 30.20 -16.51
C LEU A 52 -13.58 29.60 -17.14
N TRP A 53 -13.71 28.28 -17.07
CA TRP A 53 -14.85 27.53 -17.58
C TRP A 53 -14.92 26.16 -16.89
N SER A 54 -16.15 25.63 -16.71
CA SER A 54 -16.35 24.30 -16.20
C SER A 54 -17.60 23.62 -16.76
N GLU A 55 -17.62 22.28 -16.78
CA GLU A 55 -18.75 21.42 -17.12
C GLU A 55 -18.77 20.21 -16.17
N ASP A 56 -19.82 20.12 -15.36
CA ASP A 56 -20.03 19.07 -14.36
C ASP A 56 -21.03 17.98 -14.82
N PHE A 57 -21.41 18.01 -16.08
CA PHE A 57 -22.39 17.11 -16.71
C PHE A 57 -23.75 16.97 -16.00
N SER A 58 -24.09 17.87 -15.08
CA SER A 58 -25.37 17.85 -14.34
C SER A 58 -26.60 18.03 -15.25
N ASP A 59 -26.41 18.59 -16.43
CA ASP A 59 -27.42 18.66 -17.47
C ASP A 59 -27.22 17.53 -18.50
N ASN A 60 -27.94 16.44 -18.34
CA ASN A 60 -27.89 15.28 -19.24
C ASN A 60 -28.31 15.56 -20.70
N THR A 61 -28.75 16.76 -21.00
CA THR A 61 -29.00 17.19 -22.37
C THR A 61 -27.74 17.62 -23.13
N THR A 62 -26.68 17.92 -22.38
CA THR A 62 -25.32 18.24 -22.86
C THR A 62 -25.32 18.99 -24.22
N PRO A 63 -25.93 20.18 -24.30
CA PRO A 63 -26.25 20.81 -25.59
C PRO A 63 -25.01 21.19 -26.45
N ASN A 64 -23.83 21.22 -25.82
CA ASN A 64 -22.57 21.53 -26.46
C ASN A 64 -21.66 20.30 -26.67
N ILE A 65 -22.20 19.11 -26.47
CA ILE A 65 -21.47 17.86 -26.67
C ILE A 65 -21.97 17.15 -27.90
N VAL A 66 -21.05 16.74 -28.75
CA VAL A 66 -21.31 15.97 -29.96
C VAL A 66 -20.53 14.65 -29.85
N THR A 67 -21.23 13.53 -29.93
CA THR A 67 -20.58 12.20 -29.96
C THR A 67 -20.49 11.70 -31.41
N GLU A 68 -19.48 10.88 -31.68
CA GLU A 68 -19.26 10.27 -33.00
C GLU A 68 -18.75 8.82 -32.81
N ASP A 69 -19.56 7.86 -33.29
CA ASP A 69 -19.13 6.47 -33.44
C ASP A 69 -18.39 6.28 -34.76
N ILE A 70 -17.07 6.42 -34.73
CA ILE A 70 -16.20 6.40 -35.91
C ILE A 70 -16.12 5.00 -36.52
N ALA A 71 -16.08 3.97 -35.67
CA ALA A 71 -15.95 2.57 -36.11
C ALA A 71 -17.30 1.86 -36.37
N GLY A 72 -18.40 2.40 -35.87
CA GLY A 72 -19.75 1.83 -36.01
C GLY A 72 -20.07 0.69 -35.03
N TYR A 73 -19.39 0.64 -33.87
CA TYR A 73 -19.52 -0.42 -32.89
C TYR A 73 -19.91 0.05 -31.48
N GLY A 74 -19.85 1.35 -31.21
CA GLY A 74 -20.19 1.92 -29.91
C GLY A 74 -19.90 3.41 -29.84
N ASP A 75 -20.58 4.11 -28.95
CA ASP A 75 -20.50 5.57 -28.83
C ASP A 75 -20.39 6.00 -27.36
N TRP A 76 -19.91 7.18 -27.13
CA TRP A 76 -19.94 7.83 -25.84
C TRP A 76 -21.36 8.17 -25.42
N LYS A 77 -21.63 8.11 -24.14
CA LYS A 77 -22.93 8.50 -23.58
C LYS A 77 -22.76 9.23 -22.26
N TRP A 78 -23.74 10.06 -21.92
CA TRP A 78 -23.94 10.51 -20.57
C TRP A 78 -24.45 9.34 -19.72
N SER A 79 -23.94 9.20 -18.48
CA SER A 79 -24.33 8.15 -17.55
C SER A 79 -24.22 8.63 -16.11
N ASP A 80 -25.09 8.12 -15.24
CA ASP A 80 -25.02 8.17 -13.78
C ASP A 80 -24.84 6.75 -13.20
N GLN A 81 -24.46 5.79 -14.05
CA GLN A 81 -24.32 4.37 -13.71
C GLN A 81 -22.91 3.87 -14.02
N SER A 82 -22.48 2.89 -13.24
CA SER A 82 -21.21 2.17 -13.47
C SER A 82 -21.13 1.58 -14.88
N PRO A 83 -19.90 1.42 -15.43
CA PRO A 83 -19.70 0.74 -16.70
C PRO A 83 -20.29 -0.68 -16.70
N GLY A 84 -20.89 -1.07 -17.82
CA GLY A 84 -21.36 -2.42 -18.06
C GLY A 84 -20.32 -3.31 -18.76
N GLY A 85 -20.68 -4.58 -18.93
CA GLY A 85 -19.85 -5.58 -19.63
C GLY A 85 -19.35 -6.69 -18.73
N GLN A 86 -18.78 -7.73 -19.35
CA GLN A 86 -18.38 -8.94 -18.64
C GLN A 86 -17.21 -8.69 -17.68
N TRP A 87 -16.26 -7.85 -18.08
CA TRP A 87 -15.02 -7.60 -17.31
C TRP A 87 -15.04 -6.29 -16.54
N SER A 88 -16.08 -5.46 -16.72
CA SER A 88 -16.28 -4.19 -16.01
C SER A 88 -17.34 -4.31 -14.90
N ALA A 89 -17.84 -5.50 -14.64
CA ALA A 89 -19.02 -5.78 -13.79
C ALA A 89 -18.91 -5.28 -12.34
N ASN A 90 -17.71 -5.15 -11.80
CA ASN A 90 -17.46 -4.75 -10.42
C ASN A 90 -16.91 -3.31 -10.31
N THR A 91 -16.89 -2.58 -11.41
CA THR A 91 -16.42 -1.19 -11.41
C THR A 91 -17.47 -0.30 -10.74
N THR A 92 -17.03 0.60 -9.88
CA THR A 92 -17.88 1.66 -9.32
C THR A 92 -18.03 2.82 -10.30
N ILE A 93 -18.90 3.77 -10.00
CA ILE A 93 -18.91 5.07 -10.70
C ILE A 93 -17.61 5.81 -10.40
N ILE A 94 -17.24 6.74 -11.26
CA ILE A 94 -16.07 7.61 -11.06
C ILE A 94 -16.11 8.30 -9.69
N ALA A 95 -14.96 8.45 -9.05
CA ALA A 95 -14.83 9.10 -7.73
C ALA A 95 -14.51 10.61 -7.86
N SER A 96 -15.19 11.31 -8.76
CA SER A 96 -15.10 12.76 -8.98
C SER A 96 -15.76 13.56 -7.84
N GLU A 97 -15.75 14.88 -7.91
CA GLU A 97 -16.41 15.74 -6.92
C GLU A 97 -17.94 15.67 -7.00
N THR A 98 -18.48 15.45 -8.20
CA THR A 98 -19.93 15.45 -8.44
C THR A 98 -20.46 14.20 -9.16
N PRO A 99 -20.05 12.98 -8.78
CA PRO A 99 -20.31 11.75 -9.52
C PRO A 99 -21.82 11.41 -9.67
N GLU A 100 -22.65 11.88 -8.72
CA GLU A 100 -24.08 11.59 -8.72
C GLU A 100 -24.86 12.44 -9.74
N ASN A 101 -24.28 13.51 -10.27
CA ASN A 101 -24.95 14.35 -11.25
C ASN A 101 -24.76 13.86 -12.69
N GLY A 102 -23.85 12.93 -12.91
CA GLY A 102 -23.56 12.27 -14.18
C GLY A 102 -22.19 12.62 -14.76
N PHE A 103 -21.76 11.82 -15.71
CA PHE A 103 -20.45 11.91 -16.36
C PHE A 103 -20.49 11.36 -17.79
N MET A 104 -19.47 11.60 -18.58
CA MET A 104 -19.31 10.99 -19.89
C MET A 104 -18.69 9.59 -19.76
N LEU A 105 -19.33 8.60 -20.36
CA LEU A 105 -18.95 7.18 -20.29
C LEU A 105 -18.74 6.60 -21.68
N MET A 106 -17.56 6.04 -21.91
CA MET A 106 -17.30 5.02 -22.91
C MET A 106 -17.23 3.65 -22.24
N GLU A 107 -18.07 2.70 -22.66
CA GLU A 107 -18.12 1.34 -22.11
C GLU A 107 -17.92 0.29 -23.20
N ALA A 108 -16.68 0.22 -23.71
CA ALA A 108 -16.31 -0.66 -24.81
C ALA A 108 -16.60 -2.15 -24.48
N ASP A 109 -16.44 -2.54 -23.21
CA ASP A 109 -16.76 -3.88 -22.74
C ASP A 109 -18.25 -4.20 -22.91
N PHE A 110 -19.15 -3.28 -22.54
CA PHE A 110 -20.58 -3.46 -22.73
C PHE A 110 -20.97 -3.64 -24.20
N TYR A 111 -20.39 -2.85 -25.10
CA TYR A 111 -20.66 -2.95 -26.53
C TYR A 111 -20.20 -4.29 -27.11
N ASN A 112 -19.15 -4.87 -26.60
CA ASN A 112 -18.61 -6.14 -27.08
C ASN A 112 -19.15 -7.37 -26.34
N THR A 113 -19.58 -7.26 -25.08
CA THR A 113 -19.98 -8.42 -24.26
C THR A 113 -21.41 -8.39 -23.78
N GLY A 114 -22.11 -7.26 -23.94
CA GLY A 114 -23.49 -7.09 -23.47
C GLY A 114 -23.61 -6.77 -21.97
N PRO A 115 -24.83 -6.72 -21.43
CA PRO A 115 -25.05 -6.39 -20.03
C PRO A 115 -24.41 -7.42 -19.09
N GLN A 116 -24.06 -6.97 -17.90
CA GLN A 116 -23.54 -7.83 -16.83
C GLN A 116 -24.35 -9.13 -16.70
N ASN A 117 -23.66 -10.28 -16.66
CA ASN A 117 -24.21 -11.64 -16.57
C ASN A 117 -24.94 -12.18 -17.81
N GLY A 118 -24.84 -11.51 -18.95
CA GLY A 118 -25.41 -12.00 -20.20
C GLY A 118 -24.42 -11.89 -21.35
N LEU A 119 -23.78 -12.97 -21.72
CA LEU A 119 -23.26 -13.07 -23.07
C LEU A 119 -24.40 -12.74 -24.04
N PRO A 120 -24.14 -12.11 -25.21
CA PRO A 120 -25.12 -12.01 -26.29
C PRO A 120 -25.83 -13.36 -26.47
N GLU A 121 -27.11 -13.35 -26.87
CA GLU A 121 -27.93 -14.61 -26.99
C GLU A 121 -27.24 -15.70 -27.84
N ASP A 122 -26.27 -15.33 -28.69
CA ASP A 122 -25.47 -16.25 -29.50
C ASP A 122 -24.19 -16.74 -28.82
N GLY A 123 -23.87 -16.23 -27.60
CA GLY A 123 -22.69 -16.66 -26.83
C GLY A 123 -21.34 -16.17 -27.40
N THR A 124 -21.36 -15.28 -28.38
CA THR A 124 -20.13 -14.70 -28.95
C THR A 124 -19.76 -13.42 -28.23
N VAL A 125 -18.55 -13.39 -27.66
CA VAL A 125 -17.90 -12.16 -27.21
C VAL A 125 -17.44 -11.43 -28.47
N GLY A 126 -17.93 -10.20 -28.69
CA GLY A 126 -17.42 -9.35 -29.74
C GLY A 126 -16.02 -8.88 -29.38
N GLU A 127 -15.15 -8.84 -30.36
CA GLU A 127 -13.82 -8.21 -30.27
C GLU A 127 -13.75 -7.06 -31.29
N ASN A 128 -14.84 -6.30 -31.42
CA ASN A 128 -14.87 -5.20 -32.36
C ASN A 128 -14.00 -4.05 -31.85
N PRO A 129 -13.09 -3.52 -32.67
CA PRO A 129 -12.32 -2.35 -32.29
C PRO A 129 -13.27 -1.13 -32.27
N ILE A 130 -13.55 -0.63 -31.08
CA ILE A 130 -14.35 0.58 -30.91
C ILE A 130 -13.42 1.76 -31.09
N ASN A 131 -13.82 2.69 -31.94
CA ASN A 131 -13.23 4.00 -32.08
C ASN A 131 -14.38 5.01 -32.06
N ALA A 132 -14.45 5.80 -31.01
CA ALA A 132 -15.50 6.77 -30.82
C ALA A 132 -14.99 7.97 -30.03
N SER A 133 -15.57 9.13 -30.30
CA SER A 133 -15.19 10.37 -29.62
C SER A 133 -16.40 11.16 -29.14
N PHE A 134 -16.19 12.00 -28.14
CA PHE A 134 -17.06 13.14 -27.91
C PHE A 134 -16.29 14.45 -28.03
N THR A 135 -16.94 15.49 -28.53
CA THR A 135 -16.40 16.83 -28.66
C THR A 135 -17.26 17.78 -27.85
N ILE A 136 -16.61 18.59 -27.02
CA ILE A 136 -17.25 19.67 -26.26
C ILE A 136 -16.75 21.02 -26.71
N GLY A 137 -17.66 22.00 -26.85
CA GLY A 137 -17.36 23.36 -27.30
C GLY A 137 -18.49 23.90 -28.19
N PRO A 138 -18.38 25.16 -28.67
CA PRO A 138 -17.27 26.11 -28.45
C PRO A 138 -17.24 26.67 -27.01
N ILE A 139 -16.04 26.82 -26.47
CA ILE A 139 -15.76 27.43 -25.17
C ILE A 139 -15.12 28.80 -25.43
N ASP A 140 -15.64 29.85 -24.82
CA ASP A 140 -15.13 31.21 -24.98
C ASP A 140 -14.05 31.51 -23.94
N LEU A 141 -12.80 31.55 -24.38
CA LEU A 141 -11.62 31.91 -23.59
C LEU A 141 -11.02 33.26 -24.02
N SER A 142 -11.80 34.09 -24.70
CA SER A 142 -11.35 35.40 -25.18
C SER A 142 -10.99 36.40 -24.07
N ALA A 143 -11.43 36.12 -22.85
CA ALA A 143 -11.10 36.93 -21.66
C ALA A 143 -9.85 36.44 -20.92
N SER A 144 -9.25 35.33 -21.33
CA SER A 144 -8.02 34.86 -20.70
C SER A 144 -6.84 35.79 -21.04
N GLU A 145 -6.13 36.24 -20.03
CA GLU A 145 -5.01 37.18 -20.19
C GLU A 145 -3.66 36.47 -20.37
N THR A 146 -3.60 35.16 -20.18
CA THR A 146 -2.37 34.37 -20.16
C THR A 146 -2.44 33.14 -21.07
N GLU A 147 -1.27 32.64 -21.45
CA GLU A 147 -1.11 31.40 -22.21
C GLU A 147 -1.01 30.16 -21.31
N GLU A 148 -1.03 30.35 -19.96
CA GLU A 148 -0.82 29.29 -18.96
C GLU A 148 -2.15 28.67 -18.52
N LEU A 149 -2.87 28.17 -19.50
CA LEU A 149 -4.14 27.48 -19.29
C LEU A 149 -3.94 25.97 -19.21
N VAL A 150 -4.73 25.33 -18.37
CA VAL A 150 -4.75 23.87 -18.20
C VAL A 150 -6.16 23.36 -18.36
N LEU A 151 -6.34 22.31 -19.16
CA LEU A 151 -7.54 21.48 -19.13
C LEU A 151 -7.43 20.51 -17.97
N GLN A 152 -8.38 20.55 -17.04
CA GLN A 152 -8.45 19.68 -15.89
C GLN A 152 -9.74 18.85 -15.94
N PHE A 153 -9.67 17.56 -15.57
CA PHE A 153 -10.84 16.69 -15.51
C PHE A 153 -10.55 15.45 -14.67
N TYR A 154 -11.56 14.91 -14.01
CA TYR A 154 -11.46 13.58 -13.41
C TYR A 154 -11.54 12.52 -14.50
N SER A 155 -10.65 11.55 -14.43
CA SER A 155 -10.52 10.45 -15.39
C SER A 155 -10.45 9.13 -14.64
N ASP A 156 -11.34 8.20 -14.99
CA ASP A 156 -11.29 6.82 -14.48
C ASP A 156 -11.39 5.88 -15.67
N TYR A 157 -10.34 5.14 -15.91
CA TYR A 157 -10.25 4.27 -17.07
C TYR A 157 -9.61 2.92 -16.74
N ARG A 158 -9.91 1.96 -17.59
CA ARG A 158 -9.19 0.69 -17.66
C ARG A 158 -9.01 0.33 -19.11
N ILE A 159 -7.78 0.04 -19.52
CA ILE A 159 -7.41 -0.41 -20.86
C ILE A 159 -6.55 -1.66 -20.77
N CYS A 160 -6.69 -2.56 -21.72
CA CYS A 160 -5.83 -3.73 -21.80
C CYS A 160 -5.70 -4.28 -23.21
N CYS A 161 -4.83 -5.26 -23.24
CA CYS A 161 -4.76 -6.22 -24.32
C CYS A 161 -4.18 -5.65 -25.60
N TYR A 162 -3.24 -4.71 -25.46
CA TYR A 162 -2.43 -4.21 -26.57
C TYR A 162 -1.78 -5.37 -27.32
N GLN A 163 -1.99 -5.42 -28.62
CA GLN A 163 -1.35 -6.39 -29.50
C GLN A 163 -0.62 -5.65 -30.61
N PRO A 164 0.72 -5.72 -30.66
CA PRO A 164 1.48 -5.06 -31.72
C PRO A 164 0.97 -5.44 -33.11
N GLY A 165 0.50 -4.45 -33.87
CA GLY A 165 -0.01 -4.60 -35.22
C GLY A 165 -1.51 -4.91 -35.34
N ALA A 166 -2.26 -4.97 -34.24
CA ALA A 166 -3.72 -5.15 -34.25
C ALA A 166 -4.53 -3.86 -34.01
N GLY A 167 -3.85 -2.71 -33.86
CA GLY A 167 -4.42 -1.43 -33.43
C GLY A 167 -4.12 -1.17 -31.96
N ASN A 168 -3.96 0.10 -31.65
CA ASN A 168 -3.64 0.52 -30.27
C ASN A 168 -4.91 0.61 -29.44
N ASN A 169 -4.78 0.47 -28.12
CA ASN A 169 -5.77 0.91 -27.17
C ASN A 169 -5.30 2.27 -26.67
N ASP A 170 -5.92 3.35 -27.14
CA ASP A 170 -5.46 4.71 -26.86
C ASP A 170 -6.59 5.54 -26.28
N LEU A 171 -6.26 6.43 -25.37
CA LEU A 171 -7.12 7.48 -24.84
C LEU A 171 -6.53 8.81 -25.30
N ASN A 172 -7.16 9.42 -26.27
CA ASN A 172 -6.63 10.64 -26.88
C ASN A 172 -7.45 11.86 -26.46
N VAL A 173 -6.76 12.97 -26.22
CA VAL A 173 -7.37 14.28 -25.98
C VAL A 173 -6.83 15.26 -27.01
N TYR A 174 -7.73 15.96 -27.70
CA TYR A 174 -7.38 16.91 -28.73
C TYR A 174 -7.97 18.27 -28.42
N ILE A 175 -7.31 19.31 -28.93
CA ILE A 175 -7.79 20.70 -28.90
C ILE A 175 -7.97 21.25 -30.32
N SER A 176 -8.98 22.10 -30.52
CA SER A 176 -9.21 22.84 -31.76
C SER A 176 -9.71 24.23 -31.46
N THR A 177 -9.41 25.19 -32.34
CA THR A 177 -9.92 26.57 -32.28
C THR A 177 -10.95 26.88 -33.37
N ASP A 178 -11.32 25.89 -34.18
CA ASP A 178 -12.32 26.05 -35.26
C ASP A 178 -13.34 24.87 -35.29
N GLY A 179 -13.14 23.87 -34.41
CA GLY A 179 -13.96 22.67 -34.35
C GLY A 179 -13.77 21.71 -35.53
N VAL A 180 -12.74 21.88 -36.35
CA VAL A 180 -12.46 21.08 -37.55
C VAL A 180 -11.05 20.50 -37.52
N ASP A 181 -10.06 21.37 -37.32
CA ASP A 181 -8.66 20.97 -37.28
C ASP A 181 -8.25 20.74 -35.82
N PHE A 182 -8.13 19.47 -35.40
CA PHE A 182 -7.78 19.06 -34.04
C PHE A 182 -6.28 18.75 -33.91
N GLN A 183 -5.67 19.26 -32.85
CA GLN A 183 -4.29 18.99 -32.46
C GLN A 183 -4.30 18.03 -31.25
N ASP A 184 -3.42 17.02 -31.30
CA ASP A 184 -3.26 16.04 -30.24
C ASP A 184 -2.55 16.66 -29.02
N LEU A 185 -3.08 16.41 -27.85
CA LEU A 185 -2.49 16.79 -26.55
C LEU A 185 -1.75 15.65 -25.86
N GLU A 186 -1.55 14.49 -26.58
CA GLU A 186 -0.79 13.34 -26.09
C GLU A 186 -1.20 12.90 -24.68
N TYR A 187 -2.34 12.21 -24.51
CA TYR A 187 -2.84 11.85 -23.19
C TYR A 187 -2.38 10.47 -22.72
N ILE A 188 -2.93 9.38 -23.27
CA ILE A 188 -2.59 8.00 -22.87
C ILE A 188 -2.37 7.14 -24.11
N GLU A 189 -1.16 6.65 -24.29
CA GLU A 189 -0.82 5.71 -25.35
C GLU A 189 -0.84 4.27 -24.80
N GLY A 190 -1.68 3.40 -25.37
CA GLY A 190 -1.91 2.05 -24.88
C GLY A 190 -0.71 1.12 -24.95
N ASP A 191 0.29 1.38 -25.79
CA ASP A 191 1.55 0.64 -25.82
C ASP A 191 2.44 0.93 -24.60
N THR A 192 2.21 2.06 -23.92
CA THR A 192 2.92 2.47 -22.71
C THR A 192 2.13 2.13 -21.45
N TYR A 193 0.79 2.18 -21.48
CA TYR A 193 -0.09 2.13 -20.32
C TYR A 193 -1.05 0.93 -20.31
N ASP A 194 -0.85 -0.08 -21.16
CA ASP A 194 -1.67 -1.30 -21.18
C ASP A 194 -1.40 -2.19 -19.96
N THR A 195 -1.82 -1.73 -18.80
CA THR A 195 -1.58 -2.41 -17.52
C THR A 195 -2.72 -3.31 -17.08
N ASN A 196 -3.88 -3.25 -17.76
CA ASN A 196 -5.12 -3.94 -17.37
C ASN A 196 -5.58 -3.62 -15.93
N VAL A 197 -5.30 -2.41 -15.47
CA VAL A 197 -5.62 -1.93 -14.12
C VAL A 197 -6.53 -0.72 -14.23
N GLN A 198 -7.50 -0.60 -13.33
CA GLN A 198 -8.29 0.62 -13.17
C GLN A 198 -7.36 1.76 -12.75
N SER A 199 -7.44 2.89 -13.43
CA SER A 199 -6.67 4.09 -13.13
C SER A 199 -7.59 5.28 -12.96
N PHE A 200 -7.57 5.86 -11.77
CA PHE A 200 -8.33 7.07 -11.45
C PHE A 200 -7.36 8.21 -11.16
N SER A 201 -7.62 9.38 -11.72
CA SER A 201 -6.81 10.58 -11.46
C SER A 201 -7.57 11.86 -11.78
N LEU A 202 -7.18 12.95 -11.12
CA LEU A 202 -7.42 14.29 -11.63
C LEU A 202 -6.35 14.58 -12.69
N SER A 203 -6.77 14.58 -13.95
CA SER A 203 -5.88 14.79 -15.09
C SER A 203 -5.75 16.28 -15.39
N GLN A 204 -4.53 16.74 -15.63
CA GLN A 204 -4.20 18.13 -15.93
C GLN A 204 -3.34 18.18 -17.20
N ILE A 205 -3.83 18.83 -18.25
CA ILE A 205 -3.16 18.92 -19.54
C ILE A 205 -2.88 20.39 -19.85
N PRO A 206 -1.60 20.83 -19.87
CA PRO A 206 -1.24 22.18 -20.26
C PRO A 206 -1.68 22.47 -21.68
N LEU A 207 -2.36 23.61 -21.91
CA LEU A 207 -2.88 24.00 -23.21
C LEU A 207 -1.89 24.84 -24.01
N GLY A 208 -0.85 25.37 -23.39
CA GLY A 208 0.14 26.22 -24.02
C GLY A 208 -0.52 27.39 -24.77
N ASN A 209 0.01 27.71 -25.96
CA ASN A 209 -0.50 28.82 -26.79
C ASN A 209 -1.77 28.48 -27.57
N HIS A 210 -2.41 27.33 -27.36
CA HIS A 210 -3.51 26.88 -28.21
C HIS A 210 -4.86 27.50 -27.86
N ALA A 211 -5.05 27.94 -26.62
CA ALA A 211 -6.36 28.30 -26.08
C ALA A 211 -6.51 29.79 -25.67
N ALA A 212 -5.39 30.47 -25.37
CA ALA A 212 -5.44 31.82 -24.83
C ALA A 212 -6.02 32.84 -25.81
N ASN A 213 -6.92 33.72 -25.33
CA ASN A 213 -7.59 34.77 -26.11
C ASN A 213 -8.41 34.27 -27.33
N VAL A 214 -8.93 33.04 -27.26
CA VAL A 214 -9.74 32.42 -28.32
C VAL A 214 -11.20 32.35 -27.88
N ASP A 215 -12.12 32.73 -28.77
CA ASP A 215 -13.58 32.73 -28.53
C ASP A 215 -14.30 31.45 -28.95
N GLY A 216 -13.56 30.42 -29.33
CA GLY A 216 -14.15 29.16 -29.78
C GLY A 216 -13.17 27.99 -29.64
N VAL A 217 -12.95 27.54 -28.41
CA VAL A 217 -12.10 26.38 -28.15
C VAL A 217 -12.96 25.12 -28.05
N TYR A 218 -12.48 24.04 -28.63
CA TYR A 218 -13.12 22.73 -28.60
C TYR A 218 -12.14 21.69 -28.07
N PHE A 219 -12.62 20.75 -27.22
CA PHE A 219 -11.90 19.56 -26.83
C PHE A 219 -12.59 18.33 -27.37
N LYS A 220 -11.79 17.38 -27.86
CA LYS A 220 -12.29 16.10 -28.31
C LYS A 220 -11.58 15.01 -27.52
N PHE A 221 -12.35 14.11 -26.92
CA PHE A 221 -11.91 12.92 -26.21
C PHE A 221 -12.22 11.71 -27.07
N GLU A 222 -11.22 10.94 -27.42
CA GLU A 222 -11.36 9.80 -28.32
C GLU A 222 -10.89 8.53 -27.63
N TRP A 223 -11.74 7.52 -27.65
CA TRP A 223 -11.44 6.16 -27.25
C TRP A 223 -11.07 5.30 -28.45
N ILE A 224 -9.97 4.55 -28.36
CA ILE A 224 -9.63 3.48 -29.27
C ILE A 224 -9.36 2.23 -28.44
N GLY A 225 -10.16 1.17 -28.59
CA GLY A 225 -9.98 -0.06 -27.82
C GLY A 225 -11.12 -1.04 -27.97
N THR A 226 -10.96 -2.26 -27.43
CA THR A 226 -11.94 -3.34 -27.57
C THR A 226 -12.71 -3.62 -26.27
N HIS A 227 -12.10 -3.39 -25.12
CA HIS A 227 -12.65 -3.77 -23.83
C HIS A 227 -12.47 -2.68 -22.78
N TYR A 228 -13.18 -2.86 -21.65
CA TYR A 228 -13.19 -1.95 -20.50
C TYR A 228 -13.87 -0.63 -20.77
N TYR A 229 -13.38 0.48 -20.22
CA TYR A 229 -14.13 1.74 -20.16
C TYR A 229 -13.23 2.96 -19.96
N TRP A 230 -13.83 4.12 -20.17
CA TRP A 230 -13.32 5.42 -19.75
C TRP A 230 -14.49 6.28 -19.26
N MET A 231 -14.39 6.79 -18.04
CA MET A 231 -15.29 7.78 -17.44
C MET A 231 -14.57 9.12 -17.31
N ILE A 232 -15.26 10.20 -17.65
CA ILE A 232 -14.73 11.58 -17.59
C ILE A 232 -15.77 12.45 -16.92
N ASP A 233 -15.33 13.21 -15.91
CA ASP A 233 -16.20 14.09 -15.14
C ASP A 233 -15.51 15.41 -14.75
N ASP A 234 -16.31 16.38 -14.31
CA ASP A 234 -15.87 17.67 -13.76
C ASP A 234 -14.77 18.35 -14.60
N LEU A 235 -15.04 18.58 -15.89
CA LEU A 235 -14.13 19.30 -16.77
C LEU A 235 -14.02 20.77 -16.35
N SER A 236 -12.81 21.27 -16.30
CA SER A 236 -12.56 22.70 -16.10
C SER A 236 -11.37 23.19 -16.91
N ILE A 237 -11.37 24.48 -17.22
CA ILE A 237 -10.21 25.19 -17.72
C ILE A 237 -9.80 26.17 -16.64
N ILE A 238 -8.61 25.99 -16.16
CA ILE A 238 -8.02 26.76 -15.07
C ILE A 238 -6.81 27.52 -15.57
N GLN A 239 -6.51 28.60 -14.89
CA GLN A 239 -5.27 29.35 -15.12
C GLN A 239 -4.27 28.95 -14.02
N ARG A 240 -3.12 28.44 -14.41
CA ARG A 240 -2.05 28.08 -13.48
C ARG A 240 -1.51 29.31 -12.74
N PRO A 241 -1.15 29.16 -11.47
CA PRO A 241 -0.47 30.21 -10.73
C PRO A 241 0.95 30.45 -11.26
N ALA A 242 1.48 31.63 -10.98
CA ALA A 242 2.85 31.97 -11.38
C ALA A 242 3.91 31.14 -10.65
N PHE A 243 3.66 30.85 -9.38
CA PHE A 243 4.49 30.05 -8.49
C PHE A 243 3.60 29.14 -7.66
N ASP A 244 3.93 27.86 -7.60
CA ASP A 244 3.21 26.85 -6.83
C ASP A 244 4.13 25.62 -6.70
N LEU A 245 4.67 25.42 -5.52
CA LEU A 245 5.45 24.24 -5.19
C LEU A 245 4.53 23.23 -4.51
N GLN A 246 4.60 21.98 -4.92
CA GLN A 246 3.80 20.90 -4.35
C GLN A 246 4.71 19.80 -3.81
N MET A 247 4.54 19.43 -2.56
CA MET A 247 5.25 18.30 -1.99
C MET A 247 4.54 16.99 -2.33
N LYS A 248 5.11 16.20 -3.24
CA LYS A 248 4.52 14.93 -3.68
C LYS A 248 4.77 13.79 -2.72
N SER A 249 5.94 13.76 -2.08
CA SER A 249 6.30 12.80 -1.04
C SER A 249 7.35 13.37 -0.11
N SER A 250 7.47 12.80 1.07
CA SER A 250 8.56 13.11 2.00
C SER A 250 9.01 11.84 2.70
N TRP A 251 10.26 11.82 3.19
CA TRP A 251 10.83 10.71 3.93
C TRP A 251 11.76 11.19 5.03
N ILE A 252 11.90 10.37 6.07
CA ILE A 252 12.95 10.51 7.08
C ILE A 252 13.79 9.26 7.07
N THR A 253 15.10 9.41 6.95
CA THR A 253 15.99 8.27 6.85
C THR A 253 17.27 8.45 7.63
N MET A 254 17.82 7.34 8.10
CA MET A 254 19.17 7.25 8.63
C MET A 254 20.15 7.03 7.49
N GLU A 255 21.45 7.25 7.75
CA GLU A 255 22.49 6.84 6.82
C GLU A 255 22.41 5.32 6.61
N ASN A 256 21.72 4.93 5.56
CA ASN A 256 21.65 3.56 5.09
C ASN A 256 21.86 3.54 3.57
N PRO A 257 22.28 2.40 3.00
CA PRO A 257 22.69 2.36 1.59
C PRO A 257 21.56 2.67 0.60
N ALA A 258 20.34 2.91 1.06
CA ALA A 258 19.24 2.86 0.13
C ALA A 258 17.96 3.60 0.50
N TYR A 259 18.02 4.50 1.44
CA TYR A 259 16.87 5.33 1.80
C TYR A 259 15.62 4.55 2.26
N ILE A 260 15.83 3.39 2.91
CA ILE A 260 14.73 2.68 3.54
C ILE A 260 14.22 3.52 4.70
N GLU A 261 12.95 3.77 4.71
CA GLU A 261 12.27 4.39 5.83
C GLU A 261 11.71 3.30 6.76
N TYR A 262 12.11 3.33 8.01
CA TYR A 262 11.59 2.44 9.04
C TYR A 262 10.57 3.19 9.88
N TYR A 263 9.38 2.63 10.03
CA TYR A 263 8.37 3.19 10.93
C TYR A 263 8.78 3.02 12.39
N SER A 264 9.27 1.85 12.79
CA SER A 264 9.71 1.59 14.16
C SER A 264 11.17 1.17 14.18
N VAL A 265 12.00 1.92 14.90
CA VAL A 265 13.42 1.66 15.05
C VAL A 265 13.73 1.44 16.53
N PRO A 266 14.32 0.29 16.93
CA PRO A 266 14.75 0.11 18.32
C PRO A 266 15.78 1.16 18.73
N GLU A 267 15.68 1.67 19.97
CA GLU A 267 16.64 2.63 20.51
C GLU A 267 18.10 2.14 20.35
N SER A 268 18.32 0.83 20.47
CA SER A 268 19.64 0.21 20.27
C SER A 268 20.13 0.21 18.81
N GLN A 269 19.27 0.51 17.84
CA GLN A 269 19.60 0.56 16.41
C GLN A 269 19.50 1.98 15.84
N MET A 270 19.13 2.96 16.68
CA MET A 270 19.06 4.36 16.25
C MET A 270 20.45 4.86 15.82
N PRO A 271 20.53 5.62 14.72
CA PRO A 271 21.74 6.33 14.32
C PRO A 271 21.96 7.57 15.19
N ASP A 272 23.13 8.14 15.11
CA ASP A 272 23.41 9.45 15.73
C ASP A 272 22.78 10.61 14.93
N GLU A 273 22.61 10.45 13.62
CA GLU A 273 22.12 11.48 12.70
C GLU A 273 21.08 10.89 11.70
N MET A 274 20.10 11.72 11.33
CA MET A 274 19.11 11.45 10.30
C MET A 274 19.02 12.63 9.32
N LEU A 275 18.39 12.43 8.17
CA LEU A 275 17.99 13.48 7.25
C LEU A 275 16.51 13.37 6.90
N ILE A 276 15.93 14.47 6.43
CA ILE A 276 14.59 14.52 5.87
C ILE A 276 14.71 14.93 4.40
N GLY A 277 14.03 14.22 3.54
CA GLY A 277 13.93 14.52 2.12
C GLY A 277 12.50 14.71 1.67
N ALA A 278 12.35 15.29 0.49
CA ALA A 278 11.09 15.49 -0.17
C ALA A 278 11.24 15.41 -1.69
N GLU A 279 10.18 14.92 -2.32
CA GLU A 279 9.94 15.08 -3.75
C GLU A 279 9.06 16.30 -3.94
N VAL A 280 9.60 17.34 -4.59
CA VAL A 280 8.93 18.63 -4.79
C VAL A 280 8.71 18.84 -6.26
N TYR A 281 7.47 19.08 -6.65
CA TYR A 281 7.04 19.43 -8.01
C TYR A 281 6.73 20.92 -8.10
N ASN A 282 7.23 21.59 -9.13
CA ASN A 282 6.84 22.96 -9.43
C ASN A 282 5.68 22.96 -10.43
N TYR A 283 4.47 23.11 -9.89
CA TYR A 283 3.25 23.26 -10.68
C TYR A 283 3.10 24.65 -11.27
N GLY A 284 3.74 25.67 -10.68
CA GLY A 284 3.75 27.04 -11.18
C GLY A 284 4.29 27.13 -12.61
N TYR A 285 3.81 28.13 -13.39
CA TYR A 285 4.30 28.31 -14.76
C TYR A 285 5.65 29.02 -14.87
N ASN A 286 6.17 29.56 -13.77
CA ASN A 286 7.53 30.10 -13.70
C ASN A 286 8.48 29.13 -13.03
N ASP A 287 9.73 29.19 -13.46
CA ASP A 287 10.82 28.58 -12.71
C ASP A 287 10.87 29.15 -11.29
N ASP A 288 10.86 28.29 -10.28
CA ASP A 288 10.94 28.72 -8.89
C ASP A 288 12.37 28.68 -8.38
N THR A 289 12.74 29.70 -7.62
CA THR A 289 14.12 29.92 -7.15
C THR A 289 14.17 30.26 -5.67
N SER A 290 15.34 30.12 -5.07
CA SER A 290 15.52 30.38 -3.64
C SER A 290 14.63 29.49 -2.77
N ILE A 291 14.57 28.23 -3.14
CA ILE A 291 13.73 27.22 -2.51
C ILE A 291 14.43 26.78 -1.22
N THR A 292 13.67 26.61 -0.15
CA THR A 292 14.16 26.10 1.11
C THR A 292 13.32 24.90 1.53
N LEU A 293 13.94 23.73 1.68
CA LEU A 293 13.34 22.61 2.37
C LEU A 293 13.72 22.67 3.83
N THR A 294 12.75 22.70 4.72
CA THR A 294 12.92 22.58 6.17
C THR A 294 12.39 21.23 6.62
N GLY A 295 13.22 20.45 7.32
CA GLY A 295 12.84 19.19 7.93
C GLY A 295 13.00 19.28 9.44
N GLU A 296 11.96 18.94 10.20
CA GLU A 296 12.00 18.97 11.66
C GLU A 296 11.27 17.79 12.30
N ILE A 297 11.73 17.38 13.48
CA ILE A 297 10.99 16.47 14.34
C ILE A 297 10.22 17.32 15.36
N THR A 298 8.91 17.33 15.19
CA THR A 298 7.98 18.20 15.91
C THR A 298 8.17 18.11 17.42
N SER A 299 8.11 19.26 18.09
CA SER A 299 8.30 19.39 19.54
C SER A 299 9.68 19.03 20.06
N THR A 300 10.66 18.92 19.19
CA THR A 300 12.08 18.72 19.54
C THR A 300 12.91 19.87 19.00
N SER A 301 14.23 19.79 19.17
CA SER A 301 15.18 20.69 18.49
C SER A 301 15.92 20.00 17.36
N ALA A 302 15.50 18.80 16.99
CA ALA A 302 16.10 18.03 15.92
C ALA A 302 15.50 18.44 14.58
N GLY A 303 16.34 18.78 13.64
CA GLY A 303 15.95 19.19 12.29
C GLY A 303 17.07 19.94 11.58
N ALA A 304 16.90 20.12 10.30
CA ALA A 304 17.81 20.88 9.44
C ALA A 304 17.04 21.53 8.29
N TYR A 305 17.74 22.38 7.55
CA TYR A 305 17.21 22.93 6.30
C TYR A 305 18.29 22.89 5.21
N ILE A 306 17.83 22.97 3.96
CA ILE A 306 18.69 23.10 2.80
C ILE A 306 18.14 24.18 1.86
N GLU A 307 19.03 24.96 1.26
CA GLU A 307 18.67 25.88 0.20
C GLU A 307 18.92 25.23 -1.17
N TYR A 308 17.91 25.27 -2.04
CA TYR A 308 17.94 24.73 -3.40
C TYR A 308 17.81 25.86 -4.42
N GLU A 309 18.62 25.84 -5.48
CA GLU A 309 18.75 27.02 -6.35
C GLU A 309 17.55 27.20 -7.26
N LEU A 310 17.00 26.11 -7.84
CA LEU A 310 16.01 26.18 -8.94
C LEU A 310 15.25 24.87 -9.07
N ILE A 311 13.92 24.95 -9.18
CA ILE A 311 13.09 23.90 -9.78
C ILE A 311 12.38 24.53 -10.98
N GLU A 312 12.68 24.03 -12.18
CA GLU A 312 12.08 24.51 -13.41
C GLU A 312 10.55 24.24 -13.40
N SER A 313 9.76 25.07 -14.07
CA SER A 313 8.33 24.84 -14.26
C SER A 313 8.08 23.42 -14.82
N ASP A 314 7.00 22.76 -14.39
CA ASP A 314 6.65 21.39 -14.76
C ASP A 314 7.75 20.35 -14.47
N SER A 315 8.60 20.63 -13.49
CA SER A 315 9.69 19.72 -13.11
C SER A 315 9.60 19.29 -11.65
N THR A 316 10.09 18.10 -11.41
CA THR A 316 10.20 17.52 -10.06
C THR A 316 11.64 17.49 -9.62
N ALA A 317 11.90 17.84 -8.36
CA ALA A 317 13.21 17.73 -7.73
C ALA A 317 13.14 16.87 -6.48
N LEU A 318 14.18 16.04 -6.26
CA LEU A 318 14.43 15.39 -4.99
C LEU A 318 15.35 16.30 -4.17
N VAL A 319 14.87 16.77 -3.04
CA VAL A 319 15.57 17.70 -2.17
C VAL A 319 15.74 17.07 -0.80
N GLU A 320 16.95 17.14 -0.21
CA GLU A 320 17.27 16.54 1.08
C GLU A 320 17.97 17.55 1.98
N THR A 321 17.59 17.56 3.27
CA THR A 321 18.30 18.37 4.28
C THR A 321 19.73 17.88 4.48
N ASP A 322 20.58 18.68 5.14
CA ASP A 322 21.78 18.13 5.76
C ASP A 322 21.40 17.14 6.88
N TYR A 323 22.31 16.23 7.22
CA TYR A 323 22.13 15.35 8.39
C TYR A 323 22.05 16.18 9.67
N PHE A 324 21.16 15.80 10.57
CA PHE A 324 20.98 16.44 11.87
C PHE A 324 20.99 15.44 13.02
N ASP A 325 21.46 15.89 14.18
CA ASP A 325 21.62 15.08 15.39
C ASP A 325 20.27 14.67 15.98
N VAL A 326 20.06 13.36 16.14
CA VAL A 326 18.90 12.73 16.76
C VAL A 326 19.23 11.97 18.04
N SER A 327 20.48 12.06 18.53
CA SER A 327 20.96 11.33 19.71
C SER A 327 20.22 11.67 21.02
N MET A 328 19.47 12.77 21.02
CA MET A 328 18.63 13.16 22.15
C MET A 328 17.26 12.49 22.18
N LEU A 329 16.87 11.85 21.10
CA LEU A 329 15.56 11.19 21.03
C LEU A 329 15.62 9.87 21.82
N THR A 330 14.56 9.58 22.54
CA THR A 330 14.41 8.36 23.35
C THR A 330 13.17 7.59 22.92
N VAL A 331 12.94 6.43 23.49
CA VAL A 331 11.72 5.65 23.22
C VAL A 331 10.47 6.51 23.27
N GLY A 332 9.69 6.49 22.18
CA GLY A 332 8.47 7.28 22.00
C GLY A 332 8.06 7.41 20.53
N THR A 333 6.87 7.92 20.31
CA THR A 333 6.35 8.25 18.98
C THR A 333 6.66 9.70 18.67
N TYR A 334 7.15 9.96 17.47
CA TYR A 334 7.56 11.26 16.98
C TYR A 334 6.86 11.54 15.64
N THR A 335 6.63 12.82 15.39
CA THR A 335 6.17 13.29 14.07
C THR A 335 7.29 14.09 13.43
N PHE A 336 7.69 13.73 12.22
CA PHE A 336 8.50 14.61 11.40
C PHE A 336 7.64 15.40 10.42
N THR A 337 8.10 16.58 10.08
CA THR A 337 7.49 17.46 9.10
C THR A 337 8.55 17.89 8.09
N ALA A 338 8.22 17.77 6.82
CA ALA A 338 8.96 18.40 5.73
C ALA A 338 8.11 19.56 5.21
N GLU A 339 8.70 20.73 5.04
CA GLU A 339 8.07 21.93 4.50
C GLU A 339 8.96 22.56 3.45
N VAL A 340 8.42 22.84 2.28
CA VAL A 340 9.12 23.58 1.21
C VAL A 340 8.56 24.98 1.11
N THR A 341 9.45 25.95 0.97
CA THR A 341 9.10 27.36 0.74
C THR A 341 10.00 27.95 -0.34
N SER A 342 9.51 28.97 -1.03
CA SER A 342 10.29 29.74 -1.99
C SER A 342 10.08 31.24 -1.83
N SER A 343 10.68 32.02 -2.73
CA SER A 343 10.45 33.47 -2.78
C SER A 343 9.21 33.85 -3.60
N GLY A 344 8.60 32.91 -4.30
CA GLY A 344 7.36 33.08 -5.06
C GLY A 344 6.14 33.32 -4.17
N ASP A 345 5.12 33.95 -4.72
CA ASP A 345 3.81 34.07 -4.06
C ASP A 345 2.97 32.85 -4.42
N ASP A 346 3.05 31.85 -3.58
CA ASP A 346 2.38 30.55 -3.73
C ASP A 346 0.95 30.67 -3.18
N PRO A 347 -0.07 30.45 -3.99
CA PRO A 347 -1.46 30.59 -3.56
C PRO A 347 -1.97 29.40 -2.75
N THR A 348 -1.27 28.25 -2.77
CA THR A 348 -1.67 26.99 -2.13
C THR A 348 -0.60 26.43 -1.19
N PRO A 349 -0.09 27.21 -0.24
CA PRO A 349 1.03 26.79 0.61
C PRO A 349 0.71 25.60 1.53
N GLU A 350 -0.55 25.17 1.63
CA GLU A 350 -0.97 24.00 2.38
C GLU A 350 -0.52 22.67 1.79
N ASP A 351 -0.23 22.58 0.48
CA ASP A 351 0.31 21.38 -0.16
C ASP A 351 1.86 21.35 -0.22
N ASN A 352 2.48 22.37 0.36
CA ASN A 352 3.92 22.49 0.52
C ASN A 352 4.49 21.72 1.72
N SER A 353 3.67 21.00 2.47
CA SER A 353 4.12 20.34 3.69
C SER A 353 3.50 18.96 3.85
N LEU A 354 4.33 18.00 4.27
CA LEU A 354 3.89 16.66 4.65
C LEU A 354 4.45 16.29 6.02
N SER A 355 3.63 15.60 6.79
CA SER A 355 4.01 15.11 8.12
C SER A 355 3.65 13.65 8.28
N ARG A 356 4.54 12.86 8.91
CA ARG A 356 4.27 11.47 9.28
C ARG A 356 4.83 11.14 10.65
N GLU A 357 4.25 10.09 11.24
CA GLU A 357 4.74 9.55 12.50
C GLU A 357 5.76 8.44 12.26
N PHE A 358 6.72 8.33 13.18
CA PHE A 358 7.61 7.20 13.33
C PHE A 358 7.82 6.91 14.81
N GLU A 359 8.31 5.72 15.13
CA GLU A 359 8.49 5.28 16.51
C GLU A 359 9.96 4.95 16.79
N ILE A 360 10.48 5.44 17.90
CA ILE A 360 11.65 4.85 18.54
C ILE A 360 11.14 3.88 19.58
N SER A 361 11.31 2.60 19.32
CA SER A 361 10.80 1.53 20.16
C SER A 361 11.86 1.08 21.18
N GLU A 362 11.44 0.31 22.17
CA GLU A 362 12.41 -0.40 23.03
C GLU A 362 13.12 -1.51 22.26
N ASN A 363 12.39 -2.30 21.47
CA ASN A 363 12.89 -3.55 20.89
C ASN A 363 12.24 -3.94 19.56
N VAL A 364 11.28 -3.20 19.03
CA VAL A 364 10.59 -3.52 17.77
C VAL A 364 11.28 -2.84 16.60
N TYR A 365 11.57 -3.61 15.54
CA TYR A 365 12.11 -3.08 14.30
C TYR A 365 11.16 -3.41 13.16
N ALA A 366 10.62 -2.39 12.49
CA ALA A 366 9.61 -2.53 11.45
C ALA A 366 9.77 -1.48 10.36
N ILE A 367 9.52 -1.89 9.11
CA ILE A 367 9.46 -0.98 7.96
C ILE A 367 8.05 -0.36 7.89
N ASP A 368 7.03 -1.18 8.03
CA ASP A 368 5.63 -0.79 7.92
C ASP A 368 5.11 -0.03 9.14
N GLY A 369 4.17 0.89 8.89
CA GLY A 369 3.54 1.72 9.92
C GLY A 369 2.31 1.12 10.57
N LEU A 370 1.86 -0.06 10.18
CA LEU A 370 0.73 -0.84 10.75
C LEU A 370 -0.67 -0.25 10.62
N TYR A 371 -0.82 1.06 10.54
CA TYR A 371 -2.06 1.69 11.01
C TYR A 371 -3.02 2.12 9.91
N ASN A 372 -2.60 2.12 8.65
CA ASN A 372 -3.43 2.64 7.55
C ASN A 372 -3.46 1.72 6.32
N SER A 373 -2.96 0.50 6.43
CA SER A 373 -2.97 -0.43 5.32
C SER A 373 -4.38 -1.00 5.14
N SER A 374 -5.01 -0.65 4.04
CA SER A 374 -6.20 -1.35 3.53
C SER A 374 -5.82 -2.48 2.58
N GLU A 375 -4.52 -2.65 2.34
CA GLU A 375 -3.96 -3.59 1.39
C GLU A 375 -3.50 -4.87 2.07
N TRP A 376 -3.47 -5.93 1.28
CA TRP A 376 -3.06 -7.25 1.73
C TRP A 376 -2.31 -7.98 0.63
N MET A 377 -1.47 -8.91 1.04
CA MET A 377 -0.75 -9.83 0.16
C MET A 377 -0.80 -11.22 0.78
N GLY A 378 -0.83 -12.27 -0.03
CA GLY A 378 -0.87 -13.59 0.56
C GLY A 378 -1.00 -14.74 -0.42
N THR A 379 -1.35 -15.90 0.11
CA THR A 379 -1.75 -17.04 -0.69
C THR A 379 -3.04 -16.67 -1.45
N GLY A 380 -3.23 -17.18 -2.63
CA GLY A 380 -4.40 -16.83 -3.44
C GLY A 380 -4.27 -15.56 -4.28
N TRP A 381 -3.39 -14.63 -3.92
CA TRP A 381 -3.08 -13.47 -4.76
C TRP A 381 -1.90 -13.80 -5.69
N PRO A 382 -1.86 -13.40 -7.00
CA PRO A 382 -2.80 -12.58 -7.75
C PRO A 382 -3.83 -13.33 -8.58
N GLY A 383 -4.30 -14.48 -8.24
CA GLY A 383 -5.24 -15.13 -9.14
C GLY A 383 -5.87 -16.43 -8.68
N GLY A 384 -5.80 -16.77 -7.39
CA GLY A 384 -6.48 -17.97 -6.91
C GLY A 384 -5.99 -19.25 -7.57
N ASP A 385 -4.70 -19.33 -7.89
CA ASP A 385 -4.09 -20.51 -8.50
C ASP A 385 -3.54 -21.44 -7.40
N ASP A 386 -3.72 -22.75 -7.55
CA ASP A 386 -3.14 -23.79 -6.67
C ASP A 386 -1.61 -23.67 -6.52
N THR A 387 -0.97 -22.82 -7.33
CA THR A 387 0.47 -22.55 -7.30
C THR A 387 0.88 -21.47 -6.28
N ALA A 388 -0.06 -20.90 -5.53
CA ALA A 388 0.23 -19.89 -4.50
C ALA A 388 0.90 -20.47 -3.24
N ASP A 389 0.86 -21.79 -3.03
CA ASP A 389 1.60 -22.46 -1.96
C ASP A 389 3.10 -22.30 -2.16
N GLY A 390 3.79 -21.75 -1.14
CA GLY A 390 5.20 -21.40 -1.21
C GLY A 390 5.48 -19.96 -1.67
N VAL A 391 4.45 -19.10 -1.75
CA VAL A 391 4.67 -17.65 -1.93
C VAL A 391 5.45 -17.11 -0.73
N ARG A 392 6.39 -16.18 -1.00
CA ARG A 392 7.29 -15.64 0.04
C ARG A 392 7.27 -14.12 0.02
N TYR A 393 7.29 -13.53 1.21
CA TYR A 393 7.51 -12.09 1.40
C TYR A 393 8.79 -11.89 2.19
N ALA A 394 9.58 -10.89 1.80
CA ALA A 394 10.87 -10.62 2.41
C ALA A 394 11.02 -9.12 2.68
N ASN A 395 11.27 -8.75 3.94
CA ASN A 395 11.61 -7.39 4.33
C ASN A 395 13.09 -7.28 4.68
N PHE A 396 13.69 -6.16 4.28
CA PHE A 396 15.08 -5.83 4.51
C PHE A 396 15.27 -5.12 5.85
N PHE A 397 16.29 -5.53 6.61
CA PHE A 397 16.67 -4.92 7.88
C PHE A 397 18.16 -4.64 7.92
N ASP A 398 18.52 -3.39 8.19
CA ASP A 398 19.89 -2.94 8.34
C ASP A 398 20.25 -2.87 9.83
N ILE A 399 20.99 -3.85 10.31
CA ILE A 399 21.42 -3.94 11.71
C ILE A 399 22.67 -3.09 11.90
N LYS A 400 22.55 -2.00 12.64
CA LYS A 400 23.64 -1.04 12.91
C LYS A 400 24.55 -1.48 14.06
N GLN A 401 23.99 -2.09 15.08
CA GLN A 401 24.70 -2.57 16.25
C GLN A 401 24.36 -4.04 16.52
N SER A 402 25.37 -4.80 16.99
CA SER A 402 25.17 -6.22 17.35
C SER A 402 24.00 -6.34 18.31
N THR A 403 23.08 -7.23 17.99
CA THR A 403 21.84 -7.45 18.74
C THR A 403 21.45 -8.92 18.72
N THR A 404 20.39 -9.26 19.41
CA THR A 404 19.81 -10.62 19.41
C THR A 404 18.38 -10.54 18.88
N LEU A 405 18.06 -11.29 17.83
CA LEU A 405 16.70 -11.49 17.38
C LEU A 405 16.03 -12.54 18.26
N SER A 406 14.88 -12.21 18.83
CA SER A 406 14.14 -13.07 19.77
C SER A 406 12.78 -13.51 19.21
N SER A 407 12.17 -12.72 18.35
CA SER A 407 10.90 -13.06 17.71
C SER A 407 10.73 -12.41 16.35
N ILE A 408 9.89 -13.02 15.52
CA ILE A 408 9.37 -12.44 14.28
C ILE A 408 7.87 -12.39 14.41
N THR A 409 7.29 -11.20 14.24
CA THR A 409 5.84 -10.98 14.26
C THR A 409 5.35 -10.71 12.86
N VAL A 410 4.30 -11.41 12.44
CA VAL A 410 3.63 -11.23 11.15
C VAL A 410 2.20 -10.79 11.43
N TYR A 411 1.80 -9.64 10.89
CA TYR A 411 0.44 -9.15 11.05
C TYR A 411 -0.43 -9.61 9.89
N LEU A 412 -1.53 -10.23 10.24
CA LEU A 412 -2.48 -10.80 9.30
C LEU A 412 -3.55 -9.78 8.92
N ASP A 413 -4.05 -9.87 7.72
CA ASP A 413 -5.30 -9.19 7.37
C ASP A 413 -6.48 -10.07 7.77
N GLY A 414 -7.34 -9.53 8.62
CA GLY A 414 -8.56 -10.18 9.11
C GLY A 414 -9.83 -9.81 8.34
N ASN A 415 -9.71 -9.01 7.26
CA ASN A 415 -10.87 -8.63 6.46
C ASN A 415 -11.18 -9.67 5.40
N GLU A 416 -12.46 -9.70 4.98
CA GLU A 416 -12.89 -10.45 3.80
C GLU A 416 -12.67 -9.60 2.54
N HIS A 417 -12.01 -10.17 1.53
CA HIS A 417 -11.76 -9.53 0.25
C HIS A 417 -12.52 -10.23 -0.87
N PRO A 418 -13.75 -9.79 -1.19
CA PRO A 418 -14.50 -10.36 -2.30
C PRO A 418 -13.87 -9.96 -3.64
N THR A 419 -13.57 -10.96 -4.46
CA THR A 419 -13.02 -10.80 -5.80
C THR A 419 -13.86 -11.54 -6.83
N SER A 420 -13.58 -11.36 -8.11
CA SER A 420 -14.22 -12.15 -9.19
C SER A 420 -13.89 -13.65 -9.13
N LEU A 421 -12.85 -14.03 -8.39
CA LEU A 421 -12.38 -15.41 -8.24
C LEU A 421 -12.88 -16.08 -6.94
N GLY A 422 -13.43 -15.30 -6.01
CA GLY A 422 -13.89 -15.75 -4.70
C GLY A 422 -13.65 -14.71 -3.62
N THR A 423 -13.98 -15.05 -2.39
CA THR A 423 -13.65 -14.23 -1.23
C THR A 423 -12.38 -14.77 -0.60
N PHE A 424 -11.36 -13.92 -0.47
CA PHE A 424 -10.13 -14.23 0.25
C PHE A 424 -10.23 -13.69 1.67
N GLU A 425 -9.83 -14.49 2.63
CA GLU A 425 -9.76 -14.14 4.04
C GLU A 425 -8.71 -15.01 4.73
N THR A 426 -8.04 -14.50 5.75
CA THR A 426 -7.12 -15.32 6.52
C THR A 426 -7.86 -16.40 7.30
N GLN A 427 -7.47 -17.65 7.13
CA GLN A 427 -8.09 -18.82 7.77
C GLN A 427 -7.08 -19.63 8.56
N ALA A 428 -7.53 -20.22 9.67
CA ALA A 428 -6.72 -21.17 10.42
C ALA A 428 -6.49 -22.46 9.63
N GLY A 429 -5.32 -23.05 9.79
CA GLY A 429 -4.95 -24.30 9.11
C GLY A 429 -3.87 -24.15 8.06
N GLY A 430 -3.61 -22.95 7.59
CA GLY A 430 -2.44 -22.65 6.78
C GLY A 430 -1.14 -22.80 7.57
N GLU A 431 -0.03 -22.93 6.90
CA GLU A 431 1.29 -23.10 7.52
C GLU A 431 2.25 -22.01 7.03
N ILE A 432 3.15 -21.56 7.91
CA ILE A 432 4.22 -20.63 7.54
C ILE A 432 5.58 -21.13 8.00
N ILE A 433 6.63 -20.71 7.28
CA ILE A 433 8.03 -20.87 7.65
C ILE A 433 8.67 -19.49 7.62
N ALA A 434 9.40 -19.13 8.68
CA ALA A 434 10.19 -17.91 8.71
C ALA A 434 11.67 -18.23 8.48
N TYR A 435 12.33 -17.36 7.73
CA TYR A 435 13.78 -17.41 7.52
C TYR A 435 14.42 -16.09 7.88
N VAL A 436 15.63 -16.15 8.40
CA VAL A 436 16.53 -15.00 8.47
C VAL A 436 17.69 -15.28 7.53
N CYS A 437 17.87 -14.41 6.54
CA CYS A 437 18.85 -14.59 5.49
C CYS A 437 19.88 -13.44 5.54
N ASP A 438 21.13 -13.75 5.26
CA ASP A 438 22.06 -12.70 4.84
C ASP A 438 21.76 -12.25 3.40
N THR A 439 22.33 -11.13 2.98
CA THR A 439 22.07 -10.58 1.64
C THR A 439 22.82 -11.28 0.51
N THR A 440 23.70 -12.23 0.80
CA THR A 440 24.58 -12.87 -0.20
C THR A 440 23.81 -13.76 -1.17
N GLY A 441 22.72 -14.37 -0.72
CA GLY A 441 21.87 -15.22 -1.58
C GLY A 441 20.91 -14.44 -2.46
N ILE A 442 20.50 -13.25 -2.04
CA ILE A 442 19.50 -12.43 -2.75
C ILE A 442 20.18 -11.46 -3.71
N PHE A 443 21.34 -10.93 -3.34
CA PHE A 443 22.07 -9.92 -4.11
C PHE A 443 23.42 -10.37 -4.67
N ASP A 444 23.63 -11.68 -4.87
CA ASP A 444 24.87 -12.12 -5.51
C ASP A 444 24.93 -11.57 -6.96
N PRO A 445 25.84 -10.62 -7.25
CA PRO A 445 25.93 -10.02 -8.58
C PRO A 445 26.38 -11.00 -9.67
N LEU A 446 26.83 -12.21 -9.30
CA LEU A 446 27.18 -13.27 -10.21
C LEU A 446 25.99 -14.18 -10.53
N VAL A 447 24.92 -14.13 -9.75
CA VAL A 447 23.69 -14.90 -9.99
C VAL A 447 22.71 -14.01 -10.75
N THR A 448 22.44 -14.35 -11.98
CA THR A 448 21.53 -13.62 -12.87
C THR A 448 20.05 -13.84 -12.56
N THR A 449 19.75 -14.66 -11.58
CA THR A 449 18.42 -14.92 -11.00
C THR A 449 18.57 -14.95 -9.49
N LEU A 450 17.71 -14.23 -8.78
CA LEU A 450 17.60 -14.36 -7.34
C LEU A 450 17.37 -15.84 -6.99
N ASN A 451 18.19 -16.38 -6.10
CA ASN A 451 18.11 -17.80 -5.77
C ASN A 451 16.79 -18.06 -5.00
N PRO A 452 15.85 -18.85 -5.54
CA PRO A 452 14.62 -19.16 -4.82
C PRO A 452 14.86 -19.91 -3.49
N ASP A 453 16.01 -20.56 -3.34
CA ASP A 453 16.33 -21.39 -2.18
C ASP A 453 17.04 -20.61 -1.05
N PHE A 454 17.17 -19.28 -1.15
CA PHE A 454 17.87 -18.47 -0.12
C PHE A 454 19.17 -19.13 0.33
N GLY A 455 20.15 -19.20 -0.52
CA GLY A 455 21.44 -19.80 -0.18
C GLY A 455 22.20 -19.16 1.00
N GLY A 456 21.59 -18.13 1.63
CA GLY A 456 22.10 -17.38 2.77
C GLY A 456 21.24 -17.46 4.04
N ALA A 457 20.31 -18.43 4.16
CA ALA A 457 19.53 -18.59 5.39
C ALA A 457 20.44 -18.95 6.57
N ILE A 458 20.57 -18.04 7.52
CA ILE A 458 21.34 -18.24 8.77
C ILE A 458 20.50 -18.86 9.87
N TRP A 459 19.17 -18.78 9.72
CA TRP A 459 18.19 -19.41 10.60
C TRP A 459 16.90 -19.70 9.85
N THR A 460 16.22 -20.80 10.24
CA THR A 460 14.93 -21.22 9.70
C THR A 460 14.07 -21.73 10.84
N SER A 461 12.80 -21.32 10.89
CA SER A 461 11.85 -21.84 11.86
C SER A 461 11.42 -23.27 11.52
N ASP A 462 10.82 -23.97 12.49
CA ASP A 462 9.92 -25.08 12.20
C ASP A 462 8.65 -24.55 11.51
N PHE A 463 7.87 -25.47 10.91
CA PHE A 463 6.54 -25.11 10.39
C PHE A 463 5.65 -24.61 11.53
N TYR A 464 5.08 -23.43 11.33
CA TYR A 464 4.10 -22.83 12.23
C TYR A 464 2.71 -23.02 11.63
N LEU A 465 1.83 -23.70 12.35
CA LEU A 465 0.43 -23.87 11.96
C LEU A 465 -0.38 -22.66 12.42
N VAL A 466 -0.98 -21.94 11.49
CA VAL A 466 -1.87 -20.81 11.78
C VAL A 466 -3.10 -21.31 12.55
N THR A 467 -3.36 -20.73 13.71
CA THR A 467 -4.43 -21.13 14.62
C THR A 467 -5.61 -20.14 14.54
N GLU A 468 -6.79 -20.58 15.02
CA GLU A 468 -7.95 -19.69 15.21
C GLU A 468 -7.64 -18.48 16.10
N ASN A 469 -6.68 -18.62 17.02
CA ASN A 469 -6.27 -17.54 17.91
C ASN A 469 -5.41 -16.51 17.16
N ASP A 470 -4.57 -16.95 16.24
CA ASP A 470 -3.75 -16.06 15.41
C ASP A 470 -4.65 -15.23 14.49
N VAL A 471 -5.63 -15.88 13.86
CA VAL A 471 -6.64 -15.20 13.03
C VAL A 471 -7.44 -14.19 13.86
N ALA A 472 -7.92 -14.59 15.04
CA ALA A 472 -8.70 -13.71 15.91
C ALA A 472 -7.90 -12.51 16.46
N ASN A 473 -6.58 -12.64 16.57
CA ASN A 473 -5.69 -11.55 17.00
C ASN A 473 -5.03 -10.84 15.80
N GLU A 474 -5.29 -11.31 14.60
CA GLU A 474 -4.68 -10.79 13.36
C GLU A 474 -3.15 -10.73 13.42
N MET A 475 -2.54 -11.71 14.09
CA MET A 475 -1.10 -11.70 14.35
C MET A 475 -0.55 -13.09 14.62
N ILE A 476 0.62 -13.39 14.08
CA ILE A 476 1.43 -14.58 14.36
C ILE A 476 2.74 -14.12 14.99
N VAL A 477 3.14 -14.78 16.08
CA VAL A 477 4.45 -14.57 16.69
C VAL A 477 5.26 -15.87 16.60
N ILE A 478 6.41 -15.79 15.96
CA ILE A 478 7.37 -16.88 15.82
C ILE A 478 8.53 -16.62 16.77
N ASP A 479 8.69 -17.48 17.77
CA ASP A 479 9.83 -17.40 18.69
C ASP A 479 11.12 -17.77 17.95
N VAL A 480 12.13 -16.93 18.10
CA VAL A 480 13.48 -17.16 17.57
C VAL A 480 14.41 -17.47 18.73
N PRO A 481 15.06 -18.65 18.77
CA PRO A 481 15.97 -18.98 19.86
C PRO A 481 17.23 -18.11 19.81
N GLU A 482 17.20 -16.94 20.43
CA GLU A 482 18.33 -16.00 20.64
C GLU A 482 19.35 -15.99 19.49
N LEU A 483 18.92 -15.61 18.29
CA LEU A 483 19.78 -15.51 17.12
C LEU A 483 20.61 -14.22 17.19
N ALA A 484 21.93 -14.35 17.32
CA ALA A 484 22.82 -13.20 17.30
C ALA A 484 22.92 -12.61 15.88
N LEU A 485 22.62 -11.32 15.73
CA LEU A 485 22.79 -10.52 14.51
C LEU A 485 23.96 -9.55 14.71
N ASN A 486 24.91 -9.60 13.81
CA ASN A 486 26.01 -8.62 13.75
C ASN A 486 25.59 -7.41 12.90
N PRO A 487 26.29 -6.28 12.98
CA PRO A 487 26.08 -5.17 12.05
C PRO A 487 26.25 -5.64 10.61
N ASP A 488 25.16 -5.75 9.89
CA ASP A 488 25.04 -6.19 8.49
C ASP A 488 23.58 -6.07 8.04
N ALA A 489 23.34 -6.29 6.76
CA ALA A 489 22.01 -6.33 6.18
C ALA A 489 21.42 -7.75 6.17
N TYR A 490 20.15 -7.85 6.51
CA TYR A 490 19.43 -9.11 6.57
C TYR A 490 18.07 -9.00 5.87
N TYR A 491 17.62 -10.13 5.32
CA TYR A 491 16.21 -10.31 4.97
C TYR A 491 15.52 -11.23 5.95
N VAL A 492 14.33 -10.83 6.38
CA VAL A 492 13.41 -11.73 7.06
C VAL A 492 12.33 -12.12 6.09
N VAL A 493 12.18 -13.41 5.88
CA VAL A 493 11.35 -14.00 4.84
C VAL A 493 10.27 -14.85 5.47
N ILE A 494 9.04 -14.67 5.01
CA ILE A 494 7.88 -15.48 5.41
C ILE A 494 7.39 -16.25 4.19
N GLU A 495 7.46 -17.57 4.25
CA GLU A 495 6.94 -18.48 3.24
C GLU A 495 5.62 -19.08 3.72
N MET A 496 4.60 -19.10 2.85
CA MET A 496 3.23 -19.43 3.23
C MET A 496 2.68 -20.58 2.40
N TYR A 497 1.86 -21.42 3.06
CA TYR A 497 1.18 -22.57 2.49
C TYR A 497 -0.28 -22.58 2.90
N SER A 498 -1.18 -22.53 1.94
CA SER A 498 -2.63 -22.50 2.13
C SER A 498 -3.29 -23.87 2.00
N ASN A 499 -2.53 -24.94 1.82
CA ASN A 499 -3.04 -26.26 1.51
C ASN A 499 -3.91 -26.31 0.23
N GLY A 500 -3.48 -25.61 -0.82
CA GLY A 500 -4.21 -25.52 -2.08
C GLY A 500 -5.44 -24.61 -1.98
N LEU A 501 -5.30 -23.49 -1.28
CA LEU A 501 -6.34 -22.46 -1.06
C LEU A 501 -7.52 -22.94 -0.17
N GLU A 502 -7.29 -23.96 0.68
CA GLU A 502 -8.26 -24.36 1.69
C GLU A 502 -8.15 -23.53 2.99
N SER A 503 -7.02 -22.86 3.19
CA SER A 503 -6.71 -22.06 4.40
C SER A 503 -5.79 -20.90 4.01
N ASP A 504 -6.35 -19.87 3.40
CA ASP A 504 -5.60 -18.71 2.94
C ASP A 504 -4.92 -17.96 4.09
N ILE A 505 -3.77 -17.38 3.79
CA ILE A 505 -3.02 -16.53 4.70
C ILE A 505 -2.79 -15.20 4.00
N LEU A 506 -3.32 -14.13 4.57
CA LEU A 506 -3.17 -12.77 4.07
C LEU A 506 -2.34 -11.97 5.07
N ILE A 507 -1.27 -11.35 4.61
CA ILE A 507 -0.43 -10.45 5.41
C ILE A 507 -0.82 -9.01 5.05
N ARG A 508 -0.86 -8.13 6.03
CA ARG A 508 -1.06 -6.69 5.79
C ARG A 508 0.09 -6.13 4.98
N ASP A 509 -0.22 -5.22 4.09
CA ASP A 509 0.74 -4.53 3.24
C ASP A 509 0.57 -3.02 3.39
N ASP A 510 1.59 -2.35 3.92
CA ASP A 510 1.56 -0.91 4.17
C ASP A 510 1.92 -0.14 2.91
N THR A 511 0.96 0.63 2.42
CA THR A 511 1.08 1.49 1.24
C THR A 511 1.37 2.95 1.58
N SER A 512 1.48 3.29 2.86
CA SER A 512 1.59 4.69 3.31
C SER A 512 2.94 5.33 2.95
N VAL A 513 3.96 4.52 2.69
CA VAL A 513 5.30 4.97 2.33
C VAL A 513 5.85 4.13 1.19
N LEU A 514 6.19 4.77 0.08
CA LEU A 514 6.90 4.11 -1.00
C LEU A 514 8.29 3.69 -0.52
N GLN A 515 8.53 2.39 -0.56
CA GLN A 515 9.82 1.82 -0.20
C GLN A 515 10.73 1.65 -1.43
N PRO A 516 12.06 1.71 -1.26
CA PRO A 516 12.97 1.34 -2.33
C PRO A 516 12.67 -0.08 -2.80
N TRP A 517 12.84 -0.33 -4.10
CA TRP A 517 12.46 -1.57 -4.78
C TRP A 517 12.93 -2.88 -4.13
N PHE A 518 13.94 -2.86 -3.28
CA PHE A 518 14.48 -4.03 -2.60
C PHE A 518 14.12 -4.12 -1.11
N ALA A 519 13.48 -3.10 -0.53
CA ALA A 519 13.14 -3.07 0.89
C ALA A 519 12.09 -4.12 1.25
N SER A 520 11.17 -4.38 0.34
CA SER A 520 10.18 -5.45 0.45
C SER A 520 10.10 -6.20 -0.88
N LEU A 521 10.10 -7.52 -0.83
CA LEU A 521 10.10 -8.39 -2.00
C LEU A 521 9.02 -9.46 -1.89
N VAL A 522 8.50 -9.89 -3.03
CA VAL A 522 7.59 -11.03 -3.13
C VAL A 522 8.15 -12.07 -4.11
N PHE A 523 8.05 -13.35 -3.76
CA PHE A 523 8.43 -14.48 -4.60
C PHE A 523 7.21 -15.29 -4.97
N TYR A 524 7.04 -15.54 -6.27
CA TYR A 524 6.00 -16.43 -6.78
C TYR A 524 6.58 -17.78 -7.18
N PRO A 525 6.08 -18.88 -6.57
CA PRO A 525 6.55 -20.22 -6.92
C PRO A 525 6.16 -20.66 -8.33
N SER A 526 5.12 -20.07 -8.94
CA SER A 526 4.65 -20.39 -10.28
C SER A 526 5.69 -20.15 -11.38
N ASP A 527 6.45 -19.07 -11.27
CA ASP A 527 7.51 -18.69 -12.21
C ASP A 527 8.91 -18.69 -11.58
N GLN A 528 9.00 -18.97 -10.29
CA GLN A 528 10.23 -18.99 -9.48
C GLN A 528 10.99 -17.66 -9.54
N THR A 529 10.26 -16.55 -9.50
CA THR A 529 10.81 -15.20 -9.67
C THR A 529 10.51 -14.34 -8.45
N TRP A 530 11.49 -13.54 -8.05
CA TRP A 530 11.33 -12.46 -7.10
C TRP A 530 10.90 -11.18 -7.80
N TYR A 531 10.02 -10.44 -7.14
CA TYR A 531 9.52 -9.17 -7.58
C TYR A 531 9.71 -8.13 -6.47
N SER A 532 9.85 -6.88 -6.88
CA SER A 532 9.81 -5.75 -5.96
C SER A 532 8.39 -5.58 -5.42
N ASN A 533 8.25 -5.40 -4.12
CA ASN A 533 7.06 -4.84 -3.50
C ASN A 533 7.38 -3.40 -3.09
N PRO A 534 6.81 -2.38 -3.72
CA PRO A 534 7.08 -0.98 -3.37
C PRO A 534 6.46 -0.57 -2.03
N ASN A 535 5.58 -1.40 -1.50
CA ASN A 535 4.99 -1.27 -0.17
C ASN A 535 5.84 -2.03 0.87
N ALA A 536 5.34 -2.17 2.08
CA ALA A 536 6.00 -2.93 3.13
C ALA A 536 5.07 -3.98 3.73
N ALA A 537 5.39 -5.28 3.52
CA ALA A 537 4.68 -6.35 4.22
C ALA A 537 4.85 -6.20 5.74
N SER A 538 3.78 -6.40 6.50
CA SER A 538 3.80 -6.20 7.96
C SER A 538 4.51 -7.35 8.68
N ILE A 539 5.85 -7.30 8.65
CA ILE A 539 6.77 -8.25 9.28
C ILE A 539 7.70 -7.48 10.21
N HIS A 540 7.62 -7.74 11.50
CA HIS A 540 8.36 -7.04 12.54
C HIS A 540 9.38 -7.93 13.22
N LEU A 541 10.52 -7.36 13.62
CA LEU A 541 11.51 -8.03 14.44
C LEU A 541 11.38 -7.62 15.91
N GLY A 542 11.39 -8.60 16.79
CA GLY A 542 11.55 -8.41 18.23
C GLY A 542 13.00 -8.65 18.63
N LEU A 543 13.70 -7.60 19.09
CA LEU A 543 15.12 -7.65 19.44
C LEU A 543 15.33 -7.74 20.96
N ASN A 544 16.49 -8.24 21.39
CA ASN A 544 17.00 -8.22 22.78
C ASN A 544 16.04 -8.83 23.82
N GLY A 545 15.43 -9.98 23.51
CA GLY A 545 14.52 -10.67 24.43
C GLY A 545 13.12 -10.04 24.46
N PHE A 546 12.79 -9.23 23.45
CA PHE A 546 11.43 -8.78 23.25
C PHE A 546 10.55 -9.98 22.93
N GLU A 547 9.75 -10.38 23.90
CA GLU A 547 8.62 -11.27 23.69
C GLU A 547 7.43 -10.39 23.30
N ASN A 548 7.04 -10.39 22.04
CA ASN A 548 5.73 -9.85 21.63
C ASN A 548 4.67 -10.86 22.11
N SER A 549 4.67 -11.10 23.43
CA SER A 549 3.58 -11.83 24.02
C SER A 549 2.35 -10.94 23.82
N LEU A 550 1.36 -11.46 23.07
CA LEU A 550 -0.01 -11.09 23.38
C LEU A 550 -0.04 -11.07 24.89
N SER A 551 -0.28 -9.92 25.50
CA SER A 551 -0.55 -9.91 26.93
C SER A 551 -1.79 -10.78 27.09
N GLU A 552 -1.58 -12.08 27.29
CA GLU A 552 -2.61 -12.89 27.92
C GLU A 552 -2.94 -12.07 29.15
N ASN A 553 -4.13 -11.51 29.18
CA ASN A 553 -4.66 -10.96 30.42
C ASN A 553 -4.60 -12.11 31.41
N THR A 554 -3.44 -12.31 32.03
CA THR A 554 -3.21 -13.40 32.96
C THR A 554 -4.05 -13.16 34.19
N LEU A 555 -4.90 -14.10 34.49
CA LEU A 555 -5.59 -14.14 35.79
C LEU A 555 -4.57 -14.50 36.85
N ASP A 556 -3.90 -13.51 37.41
CA ASP A 556 -2.96 -13.73 38.53
C ASP A 556 -3.69 -14.12 39.81
N GLY A 557 -2.98 -14.79 40.68
CA GLY A 557 -3.52 -15.23 41.98
C GLY A 557 -4.52 -16.39 41.92
N ILE A 558 -4.60 -17.12 40.78
CA ILE A 558 -5.37 -18.36 40.68
C ILE A 558 -4.42 -19.56 40.83
N THR A 559 -4.75 -20.45 41.73
CA THR A 559 -4.00 -21.72 41.95
C THR A 559 -4.92 -22.90 42.11
N GLY A 560 -4.48 -24.07 41.65
CA GLY A 560 -5.20 -25.33 41.77
C GLY A 560 -4.40 -26.39 42.56
N PHE A 561 -4.98 -26.96 43.61
CA PHE A 561 -4.37 -28.03 44.36
C PHE A 561 -5.44 -28.98 44.95
N PRO A 562 -5.09 -30.24 45.40
CA PRO A 562 -3.80 -30.85 45.16
C PRO A 562 -3.52 -31.10 43.69
N ASN A 563 -2.24 -31.04 43.33
CA ASN A 563 -1.76 -31.43 42.00
C ASN A 563 -0.38 -32.09 42.18
N PRO A 564 -0.23 -33.41 41.99
CA PRO A 564 -1.22 -34.38 41.47
C PRO A 564 -2.46 -34.60 42.34
N THR A 565 -3.56 -35.05 41.71
CA THR A 565 -4.85 -35.30 42.35
C THR A 565 -5.52 -36.57 41.81
N LYS A 566 -6.58 -37.07 42.50
CA LYS A 566 -7.37 -38.24 42.05
C LYS A 566 -8.79 -37.82 41.63
N ASP A 567 -9.54 -37.30 42.58
CA ASP A 567 -10.98 -37.19 42.46
C ASP A 567 -11.46 -35.75 42.26
N TYR A 568 -10.69 -34.75 42.70
CA TYR A 568 -11.05 -33.33 42.59
C TYR A 568 -9.81 -32.45 42.67
N ILE A 569 -9.93 -31.26 42.09
CA ILE A 569 -8.99 -30.16 42.29
C ILE A 569 -9.76 -28.97 42.92
N GLU A 570 -9.16 -28.39 43.93
CA GLU A 570 -9.63 -27.14 44.52
C GLU A 570 -8.91 -25.96 43.87
N ILE A 571 -9.68 -25.06 43.33
CA ILE A 571 -9.19 -23.85 42.71
C ILE A 571 -9.40 -22.70 43.68
N THR A 572 -8.35 -21.97 44.00
CA THR A 572 -8.40 -20.78 44.82
C THR A 572 -8.04 -19.55 44.02
N SER A 573 -8.75 -18.44 44.29
CA SER A 573 -8.46 -17.11 43.76
C SER A 573 -8.25 -16.15 44.91
N GLU A 574 -7.25 -15.30 44.84
CA GLU A 574 -7.01 -14.25 45.84
C GLU A 574 -8.14 -13.24 45.88
N ASN A 575 -8.81 -13.03 44.74
CA ASN A 575 -9.92 -12.11 44.60
C ASN A 575 -11.19 -12.82 44.14
N ILE A 576 -12.35 -12.22 44.44
CA ILE A 576 -13.63 -12.65 43.88
C ILE A 576 -13.69 -12.16 42.43
N LEU A 577 -13.84 -13.10 41.49
CA LEU A 577 -13.96 -12.76 40.05
C LEU A 577 -15.45 -12.63 39.70
N TYR A 578 -15.83 -11.43 39.30
CA TYR A 578 -17.19 -11.12 38.88
C TYR A 578 -17.35 -11.37 37.37
N GLY A 579 -18.56 -11.73 36.98
CA GLY A 579 -18.89 -12.06 35.59
C GLY A 579 -18.71 -13.54 35.27
N LYS A 580 -18.85 -13.87 34.00
CA LYS A 580 -18.77 -15.25 33.53
C LYS A 580 -17.33 -15.78 33.66
N CYS A 581 -17.15 -16.87 34.41
CA CYS A 581 -15.89 -17.58 34.55
C CYS A 581 -16.04 -19.02 34.05
N ASN A 582 -15.12 -19.51 33.24
CA ASN A 582 -15.06 -20.87 32.78
C ASN A 582 -13.80 -21.58 33.32
N VAL A 583 -13.96 -22.83 33.67
CA VAL A 583 -12.86 -23.74 33.95
C VAL A 583 -12.90 -24.87 32.92
N ASN A 584 -11.91 -24.90 32.05
CA ASN A 584 -11.78 -25.87 30.98
C ASN A 584 -10.63 -26.84 31.28
N ILE A 585 -10.79 -28.11 30.98
CA ILE A 585 -9.71 -29.11 31.11
C ILE A 585 -9.55 -29.77 29.75
N TYR A 586 -8.31 -29.72 29.24
CA TYR A 586 -7.92 -30.31 27.97
C TYR A 586 -6.98 -31.48 28.17
N ASN A 587 -7.07 -32.52 27.35
CA ASN A 587 -6.05 -33.55 27.29
C ASN A 587 -4.80 -33.03 26.54
N MET A 588 -3.73 -33.83 26.52
CA MET A 588 -2.46 -33.44 25.86
C MET A 588 -2.55 -33.32 24.32
N LEU A 589 -3.67 -33.67 23.73
CA LEU A 589 -3.97 -33.48 22.31
C LEU A 589 -4.84 -32.22 22.06
N GLY A 590 -4.98 -31.34 23.08
CA GLY A 590 -5.80 -30.12 22.98
C GLY A 590 -7.32 -30.33 23.02
N LYS A 591 -7.81 -31.56 23.12
CA LYS A 591 -9.24 -31.84 23.16
C LYS A 591 -9.84 -31.49 24.51
N LEU A 592 -10.87 -30.65 24.53
CA LEU A 592 -11.66 -30.31 25.71
C LEU A 592 -12.33 -31.57 26.26
N VAL A 593 -12.03 -31.94 27.52
CA VAL A 593 -12.56 -33.13 28.20
C VAL A 593 -13.48 -32.80 29.36
N LEU A 594 -13.40 -31.58 29.91
CA LEU A 594 -14.31 -31.09 30.95
C LEU A 594 -14.40 -29.58 30.85
N SER A 595 -15.62 -29.02 30.96
CA SER A 595 -15.85 -27.59 31.09
C SER A 595 -16.88 -27.30 32.17
N LYS A 596 -16.64 -26.25 32.96
CA LYS A 596 -17.54 -25.83 34.04
C LYS A 596 -17.64 -24.30 34.06
N GLU A 597 -18.86 -23.79 33.96
CA GLU A 597 -19.15 -22.36 33.99
C GLU A 597 -19.59 -21.90 35.40
N PHE A 598 -19.13 -20.72 35.79
CA PHE A 598 -19.52 -20.01 36.98
C PHE A 598 -19.97 -18.60 36.65
N LYS A 599 -21.08 -18.14 37.22
CA LYS A 599 -21.55 -16.74 37.05
C LYS A 599 -20.74 -15.74 37.88
N THR A 600 -20.15 -16.22 38.95
CA THR A 600 -19.22 -15.51 39.81
C THR A 600 -18.30 -16.59 40.42
N PHE A 601 -17.00 -16.34 40.35
CA PHE A 601 -16.02 -17.26 40.94
C PHE A 601 -15.61 -16.66 42.30
N GLY A 602 -16.03 -17.38 43.39
CA GLY A 602 -15.62 -17.02 44.74
C GLY A 602 -14.17 -17.43 45.01
N ASN A 603 -13.67 -17.10 46.18
CA ASN A 603 -12.27 -17.37 46.58
C ASN A 603 -11.87 -18.85 46.50
N LYS A 604 -12.84 -19.76 46.39
CA LYS A 604 -12.57 -21.19 46.41
C LYS A 604 -13.67 -21.98 45.69
N GLN A 605 -13.27 -22.88 44.78
CA GLN A 605 -14.17 -23.77 44.06
C GLN A 605 -13.57 -25.18 43.89
N ASN A 606 -14.41 -26.21 44.00
CA ASN A 606 -14.01 -27.59 43.76
C ASN A 606 -14.52 -28.07 42.39
N ILE A 607 -13.62 -28.67 41.63
CA ILE A 607 -13.91 -29.33 40.36
C ILE A 607 -13.77 -30.84 40.55
N ASN A 608 -14.84 -31.59 40.30
CA ASN A 608 -14.83 -33.04 40.35
C ASN A 608 -14.18 -33.60 39.08
N LEU A 609 -13.22 -34.50 39.23
CA LEU A 609 -12.42 -35.08 38.16
C LEU A 609 -12.64 -36.59 37.98
N GLU A 610 -13.54 -37.23 38.76
CA GLU A 610 -13.79 -38.67 38.76
C GLU A 610 -14.10 -39.28 37.36
N LYS A 611 -14.52 -38.43 36.40
CA LYS A 611 -14.80 -38.89 35.04
C LYS A 611 -13.57 -38.88 34.13
N LEU A 612 -12.45 -38.32 34.58
CA LEU A 612 -11.22 -38.27 33.82
C LEU A 612 -10.31 -39.45 34.21
N THR A 613 -9.61 -39.96 33.22
CA THR A 613 -8.64 -41.04 33.45
C THR A 613 -7.32 -40.51 34.00
N ALA A 614 -6.56 -41.35 34.71
CA ALA A 614 -5.21 -40.97 35.14
C ALA A 614 -4.36 -40.52 33.94
N GLY A 615 -3.67 -39.39 34.08
CA GLY A 615 -2.87 -38.79 33.02
C GLY A 615 -2.53 -37.33 33.23
N SER A 616 -1.87 -36.73 32.25
CA SER A 616 -1.56 -35.29 32.23
C SER A 616 -2.62 -34.52 31.43
N TYR A 617 -3.00 -33.38 31.94
CA TYR A 617 -4.00 -32.49 31.38
C TYR A 617 -3.53 -31.04 31.49
N ILE A 618 -4.16 -30.14 30.78
CA ILE A 618 -4.07 -28.68 30.96
C ILE A 618 -5.40 -28.20 31.53
N ILE A 619 -5.37 -27.48 32.64
CA ILE A 619 -6.52 -26.80 33.21
C ILE A 619 -6.39 -25.30 32.91
N GLU A 620 -7.42 -24.75 32.35
CA GLU A 620 -7.51 -23.35 31.93
C GLU A 620 -8.64 -22.66 32.66
N PHE A 621 -8.36 -21.48 33.18
CA PHE A 621 -9.34 -20.57 33.80
C PHE A 621 -9.53 -19.38 32.91
N VAL A 622 -10.79 -19.03 32.58
CA VAL A 622 -11.13 -17.92 31.72
C VAL A 622 -12.13 -17.03 32.46
N ASN A 623 -11.82 -15.75 32.60
CA ASN A 623 -12.75 -14.73 33.07
C ASN A 623 -12.70 -13.52 32.15
N ASN A 624 -13.79 -13.22 31.47
CA ASN A 624 -13.86 -12.26 30.36
C ASN A 624 -12.80 -12.60 29.28
N GLN A 625 -11.79 -11.76 29.11
CA GLN A 625 -10.68 -11.98 28.18
C GLN A 625 -9.37 -12.38 28.87
N ALA A 626 -9.40 -12.62 30.20
CA ALA A 626 -8.22 -13.00 30.96
C ALA A 626 -8.17 -14.51 31.21
N THR A 627 -7.03 -15.14 31.08
CA THR A 627 -6.83 -16.58 31.22
C THR A 627 -5.72 -16.93 32.20
N ASN A 628 -5.79 -18.14 32.79
CA ASN A 628 -4.70 -18.74 33.52
C ASN A 628 -4.64 -20.24 33.20
N LYS A 629 -3.50 -20.74 32.78
CA LYS A 629 -3.30 -22.15 32.40
C LYS A 629 -2.31 -22.83 33.35
N GLN A 630 -2.64 -24.01 33.78
CA GLN A 630 -1.79 -24.82 34.65
C GLN A 630 -1.79 -26.27 34.20
N LYS A 631 -0.66 -26.96 34.39
CA LYS A 631 -0.58 -28.40 34.19
C LYS A 631 -1.31 -29.11 35.34
N LEU A 632 -2.20 -30.04 35.00
CA LEU A 632 -2.94 -30.88 35.95
C LEU A 632 -2.53 -32.34 35.76
N ILE A 633 -2.18 -33.00 36.85
CA ILE A 633 -1.84 -34.45 36.88
C ILE A 633 -2.93 -35.16 37.66
N ILE A 634 -3.58 -36.15 37.05
CA ILE A 634 -4.58 -37.03 37.67
C ILE A 634 -3.94 -38.42 37.86
N GLU A 635 -3.99 -38.94 39.10
CA GLU A 635 -3.43 -40.26 39.49
C GLU A 635 -4.49 -41.39 39.52
#